data_688790cdab42bde352040312d4ccce49
#
_entry.id   688790cdab42bde352040312d4ccce49
#
_cell.length_a   1.000
_cell.length_b   1.000
_cell.length_c   1.000
_cell.angle_alpha   90.00
_cell.angle_beta   90.00
_cell.angle_gamma   90.00
#
_symmetry.space_group_name_H-M   'P 1'
#
loop_
_entity.id
_entity.type
_entity.pdbx_description
1 polymer ?
#
loop_
_entity_poly.entity_id
_entity_poly.type
_entity_poly.pdbx_seq_one_letter_code
_entity_poly.pdbx_strand_id
1 'polypeptide(L)'
;MKNPKLISAFVAIALFFSCEKTIETPSAEKDQPLINYVNTFIGTGGHGHTYPGATLPFGMMQLSPDTRLEGWDGCSGYHYTDEYIYGFSHTHLSGTGISDYGDVLLMPTNETNFNNGTDGKKGYRAHFSHDNEFAEPGYYKVHLDSTNIDVELTVSLRSGIHKYQFPSAENQFVILDLMHRDKVLDAKIKKISNTEIVGYRHSEAWAKDQRLFFAIKTSHPFDDLLQSPPKTGMPGARRSSLKFKNLDNEPVYIKVGISAVDIEGARKNLEAEIGNKDFETVKKEAQDYWETQLEKIVIESNDLDKKTNFYTALYHTMLAPNRYQDVDGRYRGMDLEIHNADFDYYTVFSLWDTYRAAHPLYTIIEQERTNHFINTFLAKYDEGGIMPMWDLAGNYTDCMIGYHAVPVVADAYLKSIRDYDVEKAFEAMKHSATRDKFGLEAYKTYGFIPVDEESESVSKTLEYAYDDWTIAQMAKDMGKTEDYKTYIQRAQYYKNVFDPETKFMRGRFRNTWFAPFDPYEVNFNYTEANSWQYSFYVPQDVSGFINLLGGKDELEAQLDELFSAKTETSGRDQSDITGLIGQYAHGNEPSHHMAYLYNFVNKPHKTQERVHQILTELYKNDPDGVSGNEDCGQMSAWYVLSSMGFYSVTPGSNEYIIGTPLFDKATINLENEKQFNITAKNVSDINKYVEYVYLNGKNLDRTYIMHEEIMNGGTLEFKMTDNPAVWGSREGQEPKTEITEHLILPSPYIEKGDITFRGETEVVLNTSEQDAKIYYAVNDEEFKIYKEPFKISEEAKVKLYSEKGDLKSPVLTTPFYKIDPNLSITLESEFANQYSAGGNDALIDGIRSTKNYRTGSWQGYHDTDLVATVDLGSQKEISTVSVNFLQDQGAWIFYPTEVQCLVSKDGKNYTALTTQKIDASKQNCELEIKTVEFKIPKTEYKYVKIIAKKLGELPEWHLGYPMDGRSWIFVDEISIR
;
A
#
# COMPACT_ATOMS: atom_id res chain seq x y z
N MET A 1 -79.66 -28.29 -43.79
CA MET A 1 -80.41 -27.75 -44.94
C MET A 1 -79.47 -26.92 -45.79
N LYS A 2 -79.28 -27.41 -47.02
CA LYS A 2 -78.86 -26.66 -48.19
C LYS A 2 -77.42 -26.19 -48.34
N ASN A 3 -76.74 -27.02 -49.06
CA ASN A 3 -75.69 -26.74 -50.14
C ASN A 3 -76.01 -25.58 -51.09
N PRO A 4 -75.28 -25.33 -52.15
CA PRO A 4 -73.83 -25.27 -52.45
C PRO A 4 -73.47 -24.06 -53.39
N LYS A 5 -72.22 -23.96 -53.89
CA LYS A 5 -71.75 -23.73 -55.28
C LYS A 5 -70.23 -23.25 -55.16
N LEU A 6 -69.35 -24.06 -55.67
CA LEU A 6 -68.64 -24.14 -56.92
C LEU A 6 -68.46 -22.82 -57.66
N ILE A 7 -67.21 -22.55 -58.01
CA ILE A 7 -66.74 -22.27 -59.35
C ILE A 7 -65.22 -21.92 -59.39
N SER A 8 -64.52 -22.72 -60.14
CA SER A 8 -63.46 -22.48 -61.12
C SER A 8 -62.05 -22.08 -60.74
N ALA A 9 -61.19 -22.96 -61.14
CA ALA A 9 -59.74 -22.82 -61.20
C ALA A 9 -59.30 -21.74 -62.25
N PHE A 10 -58.25 -21.02 -61.84
CA PHE A 10 -57.29 -20.43 -62.74
C PHE A 10 -55.86 -20.79 -62.26
N VAL A 11 -55.19 -21.61 -63.13
CA VAL A 11 -53.75 -21.88 -62.95
C VAL A 11 -53.00 -20.64 -63.37
N ALA A 12 -52.28 -20.06 -62.47
CA ALA A 12 -51.21 -19.07 -62.74
C ALA A 12 -49.91 -19.67 -62.26
N ILE A 13 -49.06 -20.09 -63.19
CA ILE A 13 -47.64 -20.45 -62.91
C ILE A 13 -46.87 -19.17 -62.52
N ALA A 14 -46.53 -19.06 -61.26
CA ALA A 14 -45.57 -18.02 -60.75
C ALA A 14 -44.18 -18.68 -60.61
N LEU A 15 -43.28 -18.29 -61.49
CA LEU A 15 -41.86 -18.56 -61.38
C LEU A 15 -41.34 -17.98 -60.09
N PHE A 16 -41.01 -18.84 -59.11
CA PHE A 16 -40.24 -18.43 -57.95
C PHE A 16 -38.78 -18.26 -58.38
N PHE A 17 -38.33 -17.01 -58.53
CA PHE A 17 -36.93 -16.66 -58.40
C PHE A 17 -36.58 -16.76 -56.91
N SER A 18 -35.85 -17.85 -56.57
CA SER A 18 -35.14 -17.96 -55.25
C SER A 18 -34.03 -16.97 -55.31
N CYS A 19 -34.19 -15.83 -54.56
CA CYS A 19 -33.07 -15.05 -54.12
C CYS A 19 -32.41 -15.81 -52.96
N GLU A 20 -31.33 -16.54 -53.24
CA GLU A 20 -30.38 -16.94 -52.20
C GLU A 20 -29.82 -15.63 -51.62
N LYS A 21 -30.28 -15.27 -50.41
CA LYS A 21 -29.53 -14.40 -49.54
C LYS A 21 -28.25 -15.15 -49.24
N THR A 22 -27.17 -14.79 -49.90
CA THR A 22 -25.83 -15.02 -49.34
C THR A 22 -25.84 -14.43 -47.92
N ILE A 23 -25.77 -15.30 -46.95
CA ILE A 23 -25.34 -14.91 -45.58
C ILE A 23 -23.91 -14.43 -45.78
N GLU A 24 -23.70 -13.12 -45.82
CA GLU A 24 -22.40 -12.57 -45.65
C GLU A 24 -21.95 -13.07 -44.27
N THR A 25 -20.99 -13.97 -44.24
CA THR A 25 -20.15 -14.19 -43.07
C THR A 25 -19.69 -12.78 -42.63
N PRO A 26 -19.82 -12.42 -41.36
CA PRO A 26 -19.27 -11.18 -40.86
C PRO A 26 -17.79 -11.15 -41.34
N SER A 27 -17.42 -10.09 -42.05
CA SER A 27 -16.02 -9.80 -42.31
C SER A 27 -15.33 -9.82 -40.94
N ALA A 28 -14.23 -10.57 -40.83
CA ALA A 28 -13.38 -10.45 -39.67
C ALA A 28 -13.26 -8.94 -39.40
N GLU A 29 -13.70 -8.49 -38.19
CA GLU A 29 -13.45 -7.13 -37.73
C GLU A 29 -11.95 -6.94 -37.91
N LYS A 30 -11.57 -5.90 -38.65
CA LYS A 30 -10.17 -5.49 -38.64
C LYS A 30 -9.77 -5.33 -37.21
N ASP A 31 -8.71 -6.00 -36.78
CA ASP A 31 -8.15 -5.82 -35.43
C ASP A 31 -8.01 -4.34 -35.18
N GLN A 32 -8.79 -3.83 -34.22
CA GLN A 32 -8.70 -2.43 -33.79
C GLN A 32 -7.40 -2.27 -32.99
N PRO A 33 -6.77 -1.10 -32.98
CA PRO A 33 -5.65 -0.81 -32.09
C PRO A 33 -5.97 -1.18 -30.66
N LEU A 34 -5.00 -1.73 -29.93
CA LEU A 34 -5.18 -2.21 -28.56
C LEU A 34 -5.53 -1.08 -27.59
N ILE A 35 -5.04 0.12 -27.84
CA ILE A 35 -5.39 1.32 -27.07
C ILE A 35 -6.91 1.55 -26.98
N ASN A 36 -7.69 1.11 -27.96
CA ASN A 36 -9.15 1.27 -27.96
C ASN A 36 -9.86 0.37 -26.93
N TYR A 37 -9.15 -0.59 -26.34
CA TYR A 37 -9.67 -1.44 -25.27
C TYR A 37 -9.29 -0.93 -23.88
N VAL A 38 -8.51 0.13 -23.77
CA VAL A 38 -8.16 0.73 -22.47
C VAL A 38 -9.25 1.72 -22.06
N ASN A 39 -9.85 1.50 -20.90
CA ASN A 39 -10.77 2.42 -20.26
C ASN A 39 -10.08 3.07 -19.07
N THR A 40 -9.50 4.25 -19.27
CA THR A 40 -8.74 4.97 -18.22
C THR A 40 -9.60 5.46 -17.05
N PHE A 41 -10.94 5.32 -17.11
CA PHE A 41 -11.82 5.62 -15.99
C PHE A 41 -11.95 4.48 -14.98
N ILE A 42 -11.55 3.24 -15.29
CA ILE A 42 -11.54 2.15 -14.31
C ILE A 42 -10.60 2.52 -13.17
N GLY A 43 -11.09 2.41 -11.92
CA GLY A 43 -10.35 2.79 -10.71
C GLY A 43 -10.43 4.27 -10.35
N THR A 44 -11.11 5.11 -11.13
CA THR A 44 -11.30 6.53 -10.79
C THR A 44 -12.50 6.80 -9.87
N GLY A 45 -13.33 5.78 -9.62
CA GLY A 45 -14.41 5.78 -8.65
C GLY A 45 -14.08 4.88 -7.46
N GLY A 46 -14.96 4.86 -6.46
CA GLY A 46 -14.73 4.07 -5.25
C GLY A 46 -13.39 4.43 -4.58
N HIS A 47 -12.56 3.43 -4.36
CA HIS A 47 -11.26 3.57 -3.69
C HIS A 47 -10.07 3.18 -4.58
N GLY A 48 -10.24 3.17 -5.92
CA GLY A 48 -9.15 2.77 -6.82
C GLY A 48 -8.00 3.78 -6.94
N HIS A 49 -8.28 5.06 -6.69
CA HIS A 49 -7.33 6.18 -6.68
C HIS A 49 -6.52 6.34 -7.97
N THR A 50 -7.07 5.96 -9.12
CA THR A 50 -6.45 6.23 -10.43
C THR A 50 -6.93 7.56 -11.01
N TYR A 51 -6.31 8.01 -12.10
CA TYR A 51 -6.69 9.24 -12.81
C TYR A 51 -6.84 8.98 -14.32
N PRO A 52 -7.76 9.70 -15.02
CA PRO A 52 -8.04 9.43 -16.43
C PRO A 52 -7.18 10.24 -17.41
N GLY A 53 -6.28 11.10 -16.92
CA GLY A 53 -5.54 12.05 -17.72
C GLY A 53 -4.48 11.45 -18.63
N ALA A 54 -3.91 12.29 -19.49
CA ALA A 54 -2.88 11.89 -20.43
C ALA A 54 -1.54 11.62 -19.71
N THR A 55 -0.96 10.48 -19.94
CA THR A 55 0.39 10.09 -19.49
C THR A 55 1.03 9.12 -20.49
N LEU A 56 2.36 9.00 -20.49
CA LEU A 56 3.08 7.94 -21.19
C LEU A 56 3.50 6.83 -20.25
N PRO A 57 3.80 5.62 -20.76
CA PRO A 57 4.34 4.53 -19.95
C PRO A 57 5.54 5.00 -19.12
N PHE A 58 5.43 4.86 -17.80
CA PHE A 58 6.46 5.28 -16.84
C PHE A 58 6.85 6.77 -16.96
N GLY A 59 5.95 7.64 -17.45
CA GLY A 59 6.24 9.04 -17.75
C GLY A 59 6.39 9.90 -16.49
N MET A 60 7.19 10.98 -16.59
CA MET A 60 7.30 12.01 -15.56
C MET A 60 6.10 12.98 -15.61
N MET A 61 5.48 13.12 -16.78
CA MET A 61 4.33 13.98 -17.02
C MET A 61 3.03 13.19 -16.87
N GLN A 62 2.23 13.52 -15.86
CA GLN A 62 0.88 13.00 -15.64
C GLN A 62 -0.07 14.20 -15.72
N LEU A 63 -0.58 14.48 -16.92
CA LEU A 63 -1.41 15.66 -17.20
C LEU A 63 -2.89 15.27 -17.11
N SER A 64 -3.53 15.59 -15.97
CA SER A 64 -4.87 15.13 -15.65
C SER A 64 -5.74 16.25 -15.07
N PRO A 65 -7.09 16.17 -15.20
CA PRO A 65 -7.98 17.04 -14.45
C PRO A 65 -7.90 16.77 -12.94
N ASP A 66 -8.05 17.85 -12.16
CA ASP A 66 -8.22 17.80 -10.72
C ASP A 66 -9.67 18.14 -10.37
N THR A 67 -10.38 17.20 -9.75
CA THR A 67 -11.79 17.33 -9.35
C THR A 67 -11.96 17.33 -7.85
N ARG A 68 -11.02 16.71 -7.09
CA ARG A 68 -11.08 16.57 -5.64
C ARG A 68 -9.75 16.99 -5.00
N LEU A 69 -9.83 17.84 -3.98
CA LEU A 69 -8.65 18.46 -3.35
C LEU A 69 -8.28 17.82 -2.01
N GLU A 70 -9.21 17.17 -1.36
CA GLU A 70 -9.07 16.65 0.00
C GLU A 70 -9.82 15.32 0.15
N GLY A 71 -9.50 14.59 1.22
CA GLY A 71 -10.13 13.31 1.55
C GLY A 71 -9.42 12.12 0.93
N TRP A 72 -9.74 10.93 1.46
CA TRP A 72 -9.15 9.66 1.04
C TRP A 72 -9.30 9.41 -0.47
N ASP A 73 -10.52 9.50 -0.99
CA ASP A 73 -10.80 9.28 -2.42
C ASP A 73 -10.31 10.41 -3.34
N GLY A 74 -9.65 11.42 -2.79
CA GLY A 74 -9.04 12.52 -3.54
C GLY A 74 -7.55 12.34 -3.83
N CYS A 75 -6.95 11.21 -3.46
CA CYS A 75 -5.50 10.99 -3.53
C CYS A 75 -4.92 11.21 -4.92
N SER A 76 -5.54 10.68 -5.97
CA SER A 76 -5.11 10.89 -7.37
C SER A 76 -5.40 12.28 -7.95
N GLY A 77 -6.17 13.13 -7.24
CA GLY A 77 -6.65 14.43 -7.74
C GLY A 77 -7.98 14.38 -8.48
N TYR A 78 -8.38 13.23 -8.99
CA TYR A 78 -9.62 13.02 -9.72
C TYR A 78 -10.48 11.96 -9.00
N HIS A 79 -11.82 12.20 -9.01
CA HIS A 79 -12.77 11.16 -8.63
C HIS A 79 -14.01 11.24 -9.52
N TYR A 80 -14.44 10.09 -10.06
CA TYR A 80 -15.51 9.99 -11.06
C TYR A 80 -16.86 10.57 -10.62
N THR A 81 -17.15 10.62 -9.33
CA THR A 81 -18.44 11.18 -8.83
C THR A 81 -18.48 12.70 -8.74
N ASP A 82 -17.38 13.38 -9.04
CA ASP A 82 -17.29 14.84 -8.93
C ASP A 82 -17.88 15.55 -10.16
N GLU A 83 -18.42 16.74 -9.95
CA GLU A 83 -19.08 17.56 -10.99
C GLU A 83 -18.30 18.84 -11.34
N TYR A 84 -17.14 19.08 -10.69
CA TYR A 84 -16.34 20.29 -10.90
C TYR A 84 -14.88 19.96 -11.15
N ILE A 85 -14.30 20.55 -12.19
CA ILE A 85 -12.87 20.56 -12.45
C ILE A 85 -12.28 21.87 -11.92
N TYR A 86 -11.23 21.77 -11.07
CA TYR A 86 -10.44 22.89 -10.57
C TYR A 86 -9.36 23.33 -11.55
N GLY A 87 -8.95 22.46 -12.43
CA GLY A 87 -7.94 22.69 -13.46
C GLY A 87 -7.26 21.41 -13.87
N PHE A 88 -6.12 21.54 -14.53
CA PHE A 88 -5.34 20.43 -15.07
C PHE A 88 -3.90 20.57 -14.57
N SER A 89 -3.50 19.73 -13.64
CA SER A 89 -2.13 19.71 -13.11
C SER A 89 -1.26 18.72 -13.86
N HIS A 90 0.07 18.79 -13.65
CA HIS A 90 1.04 18.11 -14.50
C HIS A 90 1.69 16.89 -13.82
N THR A 91 1.37 16.66 -12.57
CA THR A 91 1.85 15.51 -11.78
C THR A 91 0.72 14.92 -10.95
N HIS A 92 0.56 13.60 -11.01
CA HIS A 92 -0.43 12.84 -10.26
C HIS A 92 0.16 11.50 -9.81
N LEU A 93 -0.30 10.98 -8.68
CA LEU A 93 -0.04 9.61 -8.25
C LEU A 93 -1.20 8.71 -8.70
N SER A 94 -0.91 7.47 -9.02
CA SER A 94 -1.92 6.49 -9.43
C SER A 94 -2.00 5.37 -8.42
N GLY A 95 -3.21 5.13 -7.89
CA GLY A 95 -3.50 4.01 -7.02
C GLY A 95 -2.99 4.13 -5.58
N THR A 96 -2.49 5.28 -5.16
CA THR A 96 -1.91 5.46 -3.83
C THR A 96 -2.88 6.04 -2.82
N GLY A 97 -2.75 5.67 -1.55
CA GLY A 97 -3.48 6.26 -0.44
C GLY A 97 -2.95 7.64 0.01
N ILE A 98 -2.20 8.35 -0.81
CA ILE A 98 -1.58 9.64 -0.50
C ILE A 98 -1.80 10.65 -1.63
N SER A 99 -1.91 11.92 -1.29
CA SER A 99 -2.31 13.00 -2.18
C SER A 99 -1.18 13.93 -2.61
N ASP A 100 0.08 13.52 -2.56
CA ASP A 100 1.21 14.31 -3.03
C ASP A 100 1.07 14.68 -4.53
N TYR A 101 1.79 15.70 -4.99
CA TYR A 101 1.80 16.18 -6.36
C TYR A 101 0.69 17.22 -6.64
N GLY A 102 0.06 17.18 -7.82
CA GLY A 102 -0.87 18.23 -8.26
C GLY A 102 -0.13 19.53 -8.62
N ASP A 103 1.07 19.41 -9.20
CA ASP A 103 1.94 20.55 -9.49
C ASP A 103 1.51 21.29 -10.75
N VAL A 104 1.68 22.63 -10.71
CA VAL A 104 1.55 23.52 -11.88
C VAL A 104 0.18 23.40 -12.55
N LEU A 105 -0.87 23.77 -11.83
CA LEU A 105 -2.24 23.70 -12.35
C LEU A 105 -2.48 24.83 -13.36
N LEU A 106 -3.07 24.49 -14.52
CA LEU A 106 -3.59 25.39 -15.52
C LEU A 106 -5.11 25.23 -15.62
N MET A 107 -5.86 26.37 -15.60
CA MET A 107 -7.30 26.38 -15.77
C MET A 107 -7.73 27.45 -16.75
N PRO A 108 -8.32 27.09 -17.94
CA PRO A 108 -8.89 28.05 -18.85
C PRO A 108 -10.22 28.63 -18.31
N THR A 109 -10.42 29.94 -18.41
CA THR A 109 -11.58 30.63 -17.86
C THR A 109 -11.94 31.89 -18.66
N ASN A 110 -13.16 32.42 -18.44
CA ASN A 110 -13.67 33.63 -19.10
C ASN A 110 -13.42 34.92 -18.30
N GLU A 111 -12.79 34.82 -17.13
CA GLU A 111 -12.48 35.94 -16.25
C GLU A 111 -11.23 35.68 -15.39
N THR A 112 -10.63 36.75 -14.89
CA THR A 112 -9.59 36.62 -13.88
C THR A 112 -10.22 36.50 -12.50
N ASN A 113 -10.10 35.32 -11.90
CA ASN A 113 -10.47 35.04 -10.52
C ASN A 113 -9.40 34.13 -9.90
N PHE A 114 -8.90 34.46 -8.73
CA PHE A 114 -7.88 33.66 -8.03
C PHE A 114 -8.46 32.79 -6.92
N ASN A 115 -9.79 32.85 -6.68
CA ASN A 115 -10.48 31.89 -5.81
C ASN A 115 -10.78 30.63 -6.60
N ASN A 116 -10.45 29.46 -6.04
CA ASN A 116 -10.76 28.18 -6.69
C ASN A 116 -12.24 27.76 -6.51
N GLY A 117 -12.98 28.36 -5.58
CA GLY A 117 -14.41 28.11 -5.34
C GLY A 117 -14.70 27.02 -4.29
N THR A 118 -13.70 26.49 -3.60
CA THR A 118 -13.93 25.52 -2.50
C THR A 118 -14.66 26.13 -1.31
N ASP A 119 -14.55 27.43 -1.11
CA ASP A 119 -15.21 28.19 -0.03
C ASP A 119 -16.71 28.50 -0.31
N GLY A 120 -17.29 27.88 -1.33
CA GLY A 120 -18.69 28.11 -1.74
C GLY A 120 -18.94 29.44 -2.48
N LYS A 121 -17.89 30.28 -2.67
CA LYS A 121 -17.99 31.51 -3.45
C LYS A 121 -17.67 31.24 -4.92
N LYS A 122 -17.98 32.22 -5.78
CA LYS A 122 -17.57 32.17 -7.17
C LYS A 122 -16.05 32.03 -7.29
N GLY A 123 -15.60 30.98 -7.96
CA GLY A 123 -14.20 30.67 -8.20
C GLY A 123 -13.91 30.43 -9.68
N TYR A 124 -12.69 29.94 -9.97
CA TYR A 124 -12.31 29.56 -11.32
C TYR A 124 -12.67 28.11 -11.69
N ARG A 125 -13.05 27.24 -10.73
CA ARG A 125 -13.52 25.89 -11.05
C ARG A 125 -14.71 25.92 -12.00
N ALA A 126 -14.82 24.93 -12.86
CA ALA A 126 -15.90 24.82 -13.82
C ALA A 126 -16.67 23.50 -13.64
N HIS A 127 -18.00 23.60 -13.78
CA HIS A 127 -18.86 22.42 -13.87
C HIS A 127 -18.60 21.70 -15.21
N PHE A 128 -18.64 20.35 -15.19
CA PHE A 128 -18.53 19.50 -16.36
C PHE A 128 -19.49 18.31 -16.24
N SER A 129 -19.66 17.56 -17.31
CA SER A 129 -20.44 16.34 -17.36
C SER A 129 -19.64 15.23 -18.01
N HIS A 130 -19.71 14.03 -17.49
CA HIS A 130 -19.09 12.83 -18.08
C HIS A 130 -19.62 12.50 -19.48
N ASP A 131 -20.82 12.98 -19.85
CA ASP A 131 -21.34 12.85 -21.21
C ASP A 131 -20.48 13.62 -22.24
N ASN A 132 -19.70 14.61 -21.78
CA ASN A 132 -18.82 15.47 -22.58
C ASN A 132 -17.35 15.28 -22.21
N GLU A 133 -17.01 14.18 -21.54
CA GLU A 133 -15.66 13.80 -21.15
C GLU A 133 -15.21 12.57 -21.94
N PHE A 134 -13.95 12.54 -22.33
CA PHE A 134 -13.36 11.43 -23.06
C PHE A 134 -11.89 11.29 -22.71
N ALA A 135 -11.46 10.05 -22.47
CA ALA A 135 -10.06 9.74 -22.17
C ALA A 135 -9.63 8.43 -22.86
N GLU A 136 -8.39 8.41 -23.30
CA GLU A 136 -7.70 7.27 -23.88
C GLU A 136 -6.19 7.37 -23.56
N PRO A 137 -5.39 6.30 -23.68
CA PRO A 137 -3.96 6.39 -23.40
C PRO A 137 -3.27 7.54 -24.14
N GLY A 138 -2.62 8.43 -23.38
CA GLY A 138 -1.92 9.59 -23.93
C GLY A 138 -2.80 10.78 -24.37
N TYR A 139 -4.11 10.73 -24.14
CA TYR A 139 -5.02 11.80 -24.52
C TYR A 139 -6.21 11.92 -23.56
N TYR A 140 -6.61 13.17 -23.29
CA TYR A 140 -7.79 13.50 -22.50
C TYR A 140 -8.54 14.69 -23.15
N LYS A 141 -9.87 14.69 -23.06
CA LYS A 141 -10.73 15.76 -23.54
C LYS A 141 -11.94 15.96 -22.64
N VAL A 142 -12.34 17.24 -22.42
CA VAL A 142 -13.57 17.60 -21.69
C VAL A 142 -14.14 18.92 -22.18
N HIS A 143 -15.47 19.06 -22.09
CA HIS A 143 -16.17 20.32 -22.22
C HIS A 143 -16.48 20.91 -20.83
N LEU A 144 -16.06 22.14 -20.58
CA LEU A 144 -16.32 22.87 -19.34
C LEU A 144 -17.65 23.64 -19.47
N ASP A 145 -18.73 23.08 -18.92
CA ASP A 145 -20.10 23.61 -19.10
C ASP A 145 -20.26 25.08 -18.61
N SER A 146 -19.67 25.39 -17.46
CA SER A 146 -19.80 26.76 -16.87
C SER A 146 -19.17 27.85 -17.70
N THR A 147 -18.15 27.51 -18.48
CA THR A 147 -17.36 28.49 -19.26
C THR A 147 -17.51 28.30 -20.76
N ASN A 148 -18.13 27.19 -21.17
CA ASN A 148 -18.28 26.75 -22.58
C ASN A 148 -16.92 26.70 -23.30
N ILE A 149 -15.91 26.10 -22.64
CA ILE A 149 -14.55 25.91 -23.15
C ILE A 149 -14.29 24.43 -23.37
N ASP A 150 -13.82 24.06 -24.58
CA ASP A 150 -13.30 22.72 -24.83
C ASP A 150 -11.82 22.66 -24.46
N VAL A 151 -11.46 21.60 -23.77
CA VAL A 151 -10.09 21.31 -23.34
C VAL A 151 -9.66 19.97 -23.91
N GLU A 152 -8.49 19.93 -24.53
CA GLU A 152 -7.84 18.72 -24.98
C GLU A 152 -6.39 18.69 -24.44
N LEU A 153 -5.92 17.51 -24.00
CA LEU A 153 -4.61 17.33 -23.39
C LEU A 153 -3.88 16.16 -24.06
N THR A 154 -2.57 16.32 -24.26
CA THR A 154 -1.68 15.21 -24.69
C THR A 154 -0.27 15.43 -24.14
N VAL A 155 0.56 14.37 -24.13
CA VAL A 155 1.85 14.38 -23.44
C VAL A 155 2.97 13.72 -24.23
N SER A 156 4.21 14.04 -23.84
CA SER A 156 5.42 13.25 -24.00
C SER A 156 5.94 12.82 -22.62
N LEU A 157 7.13 12.23 -22.50
CA LEU A 157 7.64 11.71 -21.23
C LEU A 157 7.76 12.77 -20.11
N ARG A 158 8.13 14.02 -20.46
CA ARG A 158 8.41 15.11 -19.51
C ARG A 158 7.70 16.41 -19.86
N SER A 159 6.87 16.39 -20.88
CA SER A 159 6.21 17.60 -21.35
C SER A 159 4.79 17.34 -21.80
N GLY A 160 3.92 18.35 -21.71
CA GLY A 160 2.52 18.24 -22.11
C GLY A 160 2.06 19.40 -22.99
N ILE A 161 0.97 19.17 -23.73
CA ILE A 161 0.29 20.21 -24.52
C ILE A 161 -1.16 20.27 -24.11
N HIS A 162 -1.61 21.49 -23.78
CA HIS A 162 -3.02 21.83 -23.64
C HIS A 162 -3.50 22.51 -24.91
N LYS A 163 -4.71 22.19 -25.33
CA LYS A 163 -5.44 22.86 -26.41
C LYS A 163 -6.76 23.37 -25.86
N TYR A 164 -6.97 24.69 -25.89
CA TYR A 164 -8.15 25.33 -25.35
C TYR A 164 -8.92 26.01 -26.46
N GLN A 165 -10.17 25.62 -26.69
CA GLN A 165 -11.10 26.25 -27.61
C GLN A 165 -12.05 27.14 -26.82
N PHE A 166 -11.87 28.46 -26.89
CA PHE A 166 -12.72 29.44 -26.23
C PHE A 166 -13.99 29.74 -27.05
N PRO A 167 -15.13 30.06 -26.40
CA PRO A 167 -16.40 30.32 -27.09
C PRO A 167 -16.45 31.65 -27.82
N SER A 168 -15.56 32.59 -27.51
CA SER A 168 -15.47 33.89 -28.15
C SER A 168 -14.05 34.47 -28.11
N ALA A 169 -13.78 35.45 -28.97
CA ALA A 169 -12.51 36.16 -29.03
C ALA A 169 -12.27 37.09 -27.81
N GLU A 170 -13.32 37.40 -27.07
CA GLU A 170 -13.24 38.19 -25.84
C GLU A 170 -13.11 37.33 -24.61
N ASN A 171 -12.42 37.84 -23.57
CA ASN A 171 -12.35 37.19 -22.27
C ASN A 171 -11.70 35.78 -22.29
N GLN A 172 -10.56 35.66 -22.94
CA GLN A 172 -9.77 34.42 -22.98
C GLN A 172 -8.66 34.51 -21.94
N PHE A 173 -8.82 33.74 -20.84
CA PHE A 173 -7.86 33.75 -19.75
C PHE A 173 -7.43 32.32 -19.41
N VAL A 174 -6.21 32.18 -18.88
CA VAL A 174 -5.74 30.92 -18.26
C VAL A 174 -5.15 31.24 -16.91
N ILE A 175 -5.68 30.62 -15.87
CA ILE A 175 -5.14 30.69 -14.51
C ILE A 175 -3.97 29.69 -14.41
N LEU A 176 -2.84 30.15 -13.91
CA LEU A 176 -1.72 29.34 -13.46
C LEU A 176 -1.72 29.39 -11.94
N ASP A 177 -2.00 28.25 -11.29
CA ASP A 177 -2.03 28.13 -9.83
C ASP A 177 -0.92 27.19 -9.33
N LEU A 178 -0.02 27.73 -8.51
CA LEU A 178 1.04 26.97 -7.82
C LEU A 178 0.67 26.66 -6.36
N MET A 179 -0.56 27.00 -5.94
CA MET A 179 -1.06 26.78 -4.57
C MET A 179 -2.15 25.70 -4.51
N HIS A 180 -2.25 24.90 -5.55
CA HIS A 180 -3.39 24.04 -5.78
C HIS A 180 -3.54 22.92 -4.73
N ARG A 181 -2.50 22.15 -4.52
CA ARG A 181 -2.45 21.01 -3.57
C ARG A 181 -1.18 21.13 -2.73
N ASP A 182 -1.06 20.30 -1.73
CA ASP A 182 0.06 20.22 -0.79
C ASP A 182 0.35 21.54 -0.06
N LYS A 183 1.22 21.49 0.91
CA LYS A 183 1.71 22.69 1.60
C LYS A 183 2.86 23.30 0.81
N VAL A 184 2.58 24.40 0.11
CA VAL A 184 3.61 25.14 -0.65
C VAL A 184 4.54 25.87 0.30
N LEU A 185 5.83 25.54 0.25
CA LEU A 185 6.91 26.17 1.00
C LEU A 185 7.42 27.42 0.29
N ASP A 186 7.66 27.33 -1.02
CA ASP A 186 8.06 28.43 -1.88
C ASP A 186 7.60 28.22 -3.32
N ALA A 187 7.35 29.27 -4.05
CA ALA A 187 6.99 29.22 -5.46
C ALA A 187 7.29 30.53 -6.17
N LYS A 188 7.56 30.46 -7.48
CA LYS A 188 7.86 31.64 -8.28
C LYS A 188 7.34 31.48 -9.70
N ILE A 189 6.71 32.55 -10.20
CA ILE A 189 6.30 32.70 -11.59
C ILE A 189 7.08 33.88 -12.18
N LYS A 190 7.74 33.68 -13.31
CA LYS A 190 8.52 34.71 -14.02
C LYS A 190 8.14 34.77 -15.50
N LYS A 191 7.63 35.91 -15.94
CA LYS A 191 7.43 36.19 -17.36
C LYS A 191 8.78 36.42 -18.02
N ILE A 192 9.09 35.68 -19.08
CA ILE A 192 10.30 35.84 -19.89
C ILE A 192 10.01 36.65 -21.15
N SER A 193 8.90 36.38 -21.82
CA SER A 193 8.40 37.06 -22.99
C SER A 193 6.88 37.13 -22.99
N ASN A 194 6.27 37.57 -24.07
CA ASN A 194 4.81 37.53 -24.24
C ASN A 194 4.29 36.13 -24.58
N THR A 195 5.17 35.18 -24.80
CA THR A 195 4.82 33.76 -25.09
C THR A 195 5.54 32.76 -24.20
N GLU A 196 6.31 33.23 -23.20
CA GLU A 196 7.06 32.33 -22.32
C GLU A 196 6.99 32.73 -20.85
N ILE A 197 6.67 31.76 -19.99
CA ILE A 197 6.69 31.84 -18.54
C ILE A 197 7.54 30.70 -18.02
N VAL A 198 8.31 30.96 -16.97
CA VAL A 198 9.04 29.92 -16.24
C VAL A 198 8.82 30.08 -14.75
N GLY A 199 9.06 29.05 -13.98
CA GLY A 199 8.95 29.11 -12.56
C GLY A 199 9.32 27.82 -11.86
N TYR A 200 8.99 27.79 -10.58
CA TYR A 200 9.15 26.60 -9.76
C TYR A 200 8.08 26.57 -8.67
N ARG A 201 7.86 25.36 -8.16
CA ARG A 201 7.06 25.06 -6.97
C ARG A 201 7.90 24.19 -6.04
N HIS A 202 7.97 24.59 -4.77
CA HIS A 202 8.57 23.83 -3.68
C HIS A 202 7.49 23.58 -2.65
N SER A 203 7.22 22.31 -2.34
CA SER A 203 6.12 21.88 -1.48
C SER A 203 6.54 20.78 -0.52
N GLU A 204 5.72 20.54 0.49
CA GLU A 204 5.84 19.38 1.38
C GLU A 204 4.48 18.72 1.59
N ALA A 205 4.50 17.40 1.59
CA ALA A 205 3.44 16.51 2.08
C ALA A 205 4.14 15.24 2.63
N TRP A 206 3.98 14.08 2.03
CA TRP A 206 4.82 12.91 2.28
C TRP A 206 6.26 13.17 1.86
N ALA A 207 6.46 13.63 0.62
CA ALA A 207 7.72 14.21 0.23
C ALA A 207 7.95 15.50 1.02
N LYS A 208 8.93 15.51 1.91
CA LYS A 208 9.21 16.66 2.80
C LYS A 208 9.87 17.83 2.10
N ASP A 209 10.49 17.59 0.96
CA ASP A 209 11.16 18.60 0.11
C ASP A 209 10.97 18.24 -1.36
N GLN A 210 9.77 18.52 -1.89
CA GLN A 210 9.47 18.31 -3.31
C GLN A 210 9.74 19.58 -4.09
N ARG A 211 10.53 19.49 -5.16
CA ARG A 211 10.90 20.62 -6.02
C ARG A 211 10.59 20.32 -7.46
N LEU A 212 9.71 21.10 -8.04
CA LEU A 212 9.37 21.03 -9.45
C LEU A 212 9.61 22.38 -10.14
N PHE A 213 10.31 22.37 -11.25
CA PHE A 213 10.57 23.49 -12.14
C PHE A 213 9.77 23.34 -13.43
N PHE A 214 9.34 24.45 -14.02
CA PHE A 214 8.54 24.40 -15.23
C PHE A 214 8.93 25.48 -16.23
N ALA A 215 8.67 25.19 -17.50
CA ALA A 215 8.75 26.13 -18.61
C ALA A 215 7.45 26.03 -19.44
N ILE A 216 6.75 27.15 -19.63
CA ILE A 216 5.50 27.24 -20.36
C ILE A 216 5.72 28.08 -21.60
N LYS A 217 5.33 27.55 -22.79
CA LYS A 217 5.29 28.28 -24.05
C LYS A 217 3.86 28.32 -24.57
N THR A 218 3.37 29.51 -25.01
CA THR A 218 2.03 29.70 -25.56
C THR A 218 2.08 29.95 -27.08
N SER A 219 1.10 29.42 -27.82
CA SER A 219 0.99 29.62 -29.28
C SER A 219 0.73 31.09 -29.67
N HIS A 220 0.07 31.81 -28.78
CA HIS A 220 -0.30 33.22 -28.99
C HIS A 220 0.27 34.09 -27.88
N PRO A 221 0.62 35.36 -28.19
CA PRO A 221 1.04 36.30 -27.17
C PRO A 221 -0.07 36.59 -26.15
N PHE A 222 0.27 36.56 -24.85
CA PHE A 222 -0.58 37.09 -23.80
C PHE A 222 -0.15 38.51 -23.46
N ASP A 223 -1.12 39.43 -23.27
CA ASP A 223 -0.84 40.87 -23.05
C ASP A 223 -0.31 41.12 -21.64
N ASP A 224 -1.10 40.70 -20.65
CA ASP A 224 -0.80 40.90 -19.24
C ASP A 224 -0.70 39.58 -18.50
N LEU A 225 0.29 39.49 -17.62
CA LEU A 225 0.38 38.49 -16.57
C LEU A 225 -0.12 39.16 -15.29
N LEU A 226 -1.42 39.03 -15.01
CA LEU A 226 -1.97 39.52 -13.76
C LEU A 226 -1.56 38.54 -12.65
N GLN A 227 -1.15 39.05 -11.50
CA GLN A 227 -0.68 38.23 -10.39
C GLN A 227 -1.54 38.45 -9.15
N SER A 228 -1.80 37.39 -8.42
CA SER A 228 -2.47 37.48 -7.12
C SER A 228 -1.63 38.28 -6.12
N PRO A 229 -2.26 39.00 -5.17
CA PRO A 229 -1.52 39.64 -4.09
C PRO A 229 -0.69 38.59 -3.32
N PRO A 230 0.51 38.91 -2.86
CA PRO A 230 1.31 38.00 -2.05
C PRO A 230 0.60 37.67 -0.74
N LYS A 231 0.63 36.39 -0.33
CA LYS A 231 0.12 35.99 0.99
C LYS A 231 1.11 36.42 2.09
N THR A 232 0.60 36.92 3.19
CA THR A 232 1.43 37.33 4.35
C THR A 232 2.38 36.23 4.77
N GLY A 233 3.68 36.52 4.84
CA GLY A 233 4.74 35.57 5.19
C GLY A 233 5.30 34.75 4.03
N MET A 234 4.81 34.93 2.81
CA MET A 234 5.26 34.22 1.60
C MET A 234 5.54 35.20 0.45
N PRO A 235 6.79 35.58 0.18
CA PRO A 235 7.12 36.52 -0.90
C PRO A 235 6.91 35.86 -2.28
N GLY A 236 6.31 36.62 -3.21
CA GLY A 236 6.12 36.24 -4.62
C GLY A 236 4.68 35.92 -4.99
N ALA A 237 4.36 36.08 -6.27
CA ALA A 237 3.07 35.73 -6.81
C ALA A 237 3.01 34.20 -7.06
N ARG A 238 1.96 33.59 -6.59
CA ARG A 238 1.78 32.12 -6.63
C ARG A 238 0.64 31.69 -7.53
N ARG A 239 -0.20 32.65 -7.91
CA ARG A 239 -1.25 32.52 -8.91
C ARG A 239 -1.09 33.63 -9.91
N SER A 240 -1.27 33.31 -11.17
CA SER A 240 -1.24 34.27 -12.27
C SER A 240 -2.38 34.01 -13.23
N SER A 241 -2.83 35.05 -13.92
CA SER A 241 -3.80 34.96 -15.02
C SER A 241 -3.16 35.49 -16.30
N LEU A 242 -3.12 34.67 -17.32
CA LEU A 242 -2.67 34.98 -18.67
C LEU A 242 -3.88 35.47 -19.42
N LYS A 243 -3.82 36.69 -19.96
CA LYS A 243 -4.87 37.25 -20.81
C LYS A 243 -4.45 37.21 -22.27
N PHE A 244 -5.22 36.50 -23.09
CA PHE A 244 -5.04 36.46 -24.55
C PHE A 244 -5.96 37.53 -25.23
N LYS A 245 -5.59 38.00 -26.38
CA LYS A 245 -6.38 39.03 -27.14
C LYS A 245 -6.85 38.45 -28.45
N ASN A 246 -8.16 38.58 -28.68
CA ASN A 246 -8.84 38.53 -29.98
C ASN A 246 -8.36 37.41 -30.89
N LEU A 247 -8.36 36.18 -30.36
CA LEU A 247 -8.09 35.00 -31.17
C LEU A 247 -9.41 34.58 -31.83
N ASP A 248 -9.71 35.11 -33.02
CA ASP A 248 -10.94 34.84 -33.78
C ASP A 248 -11.12 33.32 -33.99
N ASN A 249 -11.71 32.60 -33.00
CA ASN A 249 -11.95 31.15 -32.99
C ASN A 249 -10.70 30.25 -33.15
N GLU A 250 -9.50 30.78 -33.07
CA GLU A 250 -8.29 29.96 -33.04
C GLU A 250 -8.07 29.36 -31.63
N PRO A 251 -7.74 28.06 -31.52
CA PRO A 251 -7.43 27.46 -30.24
C PRO A 251 -6.12 28.03 -29.66
N VAL A 252 -6.06 28.13 -28.33
CA VAL A 252 -4.84 28.43 -27.61
C VAL A 252 -4.12 27.12 -27.28
N TYR A 253 -2.89 26.98 -27.76
CA TYR A 253 -2.02 25.87 -27.36
C TYR A 253 -1.05 26.36 -26.29
N ILE A 254 -0.93 25.57 -25.22
CA ILE A 254 0.05 25.79 -24.15
C ILE A 254 0.91 24.54 -24.00
N LYS A 255 2.20 24.68 -24.19
CA LYS A 255 3.21 23.62 -24.05
C LYS A 255 3.92 23.81 -22.73
N VAL A 256 3.99 22.75 -21.93
CA VAL A 256 4.59 22.78 -20.59
C VAL A 256 5.65 21.69 -20.51
N GLY A 257 6.88 22.07 -20.16
CA GLY A 257 7.93 21.13 -19.78
C GLY A 257 8.17 21.22 -18.28
N ILE A 258 8.41 20.08 -17.63
CA ILE A 258 8.73 19.98 -16.20
C ILE A 258 10.10 19.37 -15.97
N SER A 259 10.71 19.65 -14.80
CA SER A 259 12.00 19.15 -14.37
C SER A 259 12.09 19.16 -12.84
N ALA A 260 12.71 18.14 -12.25
CA ALA A 260 13.06 18.14 -10.83
C ALA A 260 14.40 18.83 -10.54
N VAL A 261 15.12 19.25 -11.58
CA VAL A 261 16.49 19.77 -11.50
C VAL A 261 16.49 21.30 -11.46
N ASP A 262 16.09 21.94 -12.58
CA ASP A 262 16.07 23.40 -12.73
C ASP A 262 15.20 23.85 -13.90
N ILE A 263 15.00 25.17 -14.03
CA ILE A 263 14.23 25.78 -15.14
C ILE A 263 14.83 25.46 -16.51
N GLU A 264 16.15 25.35 -16.61
CA GLU A 264 16.81 25.04 -17.87
C GLU A 264 16.58 23.57 -18.27
N GLY A 265 16.50 22.65 -17.29
CA GLY A 265 16.07 21.29 -17.50
C GLY A 265 14.65 21.20 -18.07
N ALA A 266 13.71 21.93 -17.48
CA ALA A 266 12.33 22.02 -17.98
C ALA A 266 12.26 22.54 -19.43
N ARG A 267 13.10 23.51 -19.77
CA ARG A 267 13.20 24.02 -21.14
C ARG A 267 13.77 23.01 -22.12
N LYS A 268 14.83 22.29 -21.71
CA LYS A 268 15.47 21.26 -22.54
C LYS A 268 14.50 20.10 -22.78
N ASN A 269 13.77 19.65 -21.74
CA ASN A 269 12.77 18.63 -21.84
C ASN A 269 11.69 19.03 -22.85
N LEU A 270 11.14 20.25 -22.73
CA LEU A 270 10.11 20.77 -23.62
C LEU A 270 10.61 20.85 -25.08
N GLU A 271 11.81 21.38 -25.31
CA GLU A 271 12.35 21.56 -26.65
C GLU A 271 12.69 20.22 -27.32
N ALA A 272 13.28 19.29 -26.57
CA ALA A 272 13.70 18.00 -27.11
C ALA A 272 12.51 17.10 -27.46
N GLU A 273 11.46 17.10 -26.64
CA GLU A 273 10.34 16.16 -26.80
C GLU A 273 9.19 16.72 -27.64
N ILE A 274 8.83 17.97 -27.45
CA ILE A 274 7.71 18.62 -28.16
C ILE A 274 8.21 19.63 -29.18
N GLY A 275 9.08 20.59 -28.79
CA GLY A 275 9.67 21.58 -29.67
C GLY A 275 8.63 22.25 -30.61
N ASN A 276 8.79 22.08 -31.90
CA ASN A 276 7.91 22.61 -32.93
C ASN A 276 6.77 21.69 -33.37
N LYS A 277 6.64 20.46 -32.74
CA LYS A 277 5.55 19.53 -33.06
C LYS A 277 4.19 20.17 -32.75
N ASP A 278 3.19 19.88 -33.58
CA ASP A 278 1.82 20.25 -33.30
C ASP A 278 1.13 19.26 -32.35
N PHE A 279 -0.09 19.58 -31.93
CA PHE A 279 -0.86 18.79 -30.98
C PHE A 279 -1.14 17.38 -31.50
N GLU A 280 -1.59 17.25 -32.74
CA GLU A 280 -1.98 15.98 -33.33
C GLU A 280 -0.78 15.04 -33.54
N THR A 281 0.39 15.61 -33.83
CA THR A 281 1.65 14.84 -33.91
C THR A 281 2.02 14.26 -32.55
N VAL A 282 1.98 15.05 -31.48
CA VAL A 282 2.33 14.57 -30.12
C VAL A 282 1.31 13.55 -29.63
N LYS A 283 0.01 13.81 -29.85
CA LYS A 283 -1.07 12.84 -29.54
C LYS A 283 -0.82 11.51 -30.23
N LYS A 284 -0.52 11.53 -31.55
CA LYS A 284 -0.26 10.29 -32.28
C LYS A 284 0.98 9.56 -31.76
N GLU A 285 2.07 10.26 -31.50
CA GLU A 285 3.29 9.66 -30.94
C GLU A 285 3.00 9.02 -29.57
N ALA A 286 2.17 9.64 -28.71
CA ALA A 286 1.77 9.09 -27.42
C ALA A 286 0.93 7.80 -27.60
N GLN A 287 -0.04 7.82 -28.51
CA GLN A 287 -0.86 6.66 -28.81
C GLN A 287 -0.04 5.49 -29.42
N ASP A 288 0.86 5.80 -30.36
CA ASP A 288 1.74 4.79 -30.97
C ASP A 288 2.68 4.16 -29.92
N TYR A 289 3.14 4.95 -28.97
CA TYR A 289 3.98 4.43 -27.89
C TYR A 289 3.18 3.49 -26.96
N TRP A 290 1.96 3.86 -26.59
CA TRP A 290 1.08 2.99 -25.83
C TRP A 290 0.73 1.70 -26.58
N GLU A 291 0.40 1.78 -27.87
CA GLU A 291 0.12 0.59 -28.69
C GLU A 291 1.29 -0.39 -28.63
N THR A 292 2.53 0.10 -28.81
CA THR A 292 3.74 -0.72 -28.70
C THR A 292 3.91 -1.38 -27.34
N GLN A 293 3.53 -0.72 -26.25
CA GLN A 293 3.63 -1.30 -24.90
C GLN A 293 2.53 -2.34 -24.67
N LEU A 294 1.31 -2.09 -25.13
CA LEU A 294 0.19 -3.03 -25.00
C LEU A 294 0.39 -4.29 -25.87
N GLU A 295 1.08 -4.18 -27.00
CA GLU A 295 1.45 -5.31 -27.86
C GLU A 295 2.38 -6.33 -27.18
N LYS A 296 2.97 -6.00 -26.00
CA LYS A 296 3.79 -6.97 -25.23
C LYS A 296 2.97 -8.18 -24.78
N ILE A 297 1.64 -7.99 -24.53
CA ILE A 297 0.73 -9.11 -24.26
C ILE A 297 -0.54 -8.92 -25.08
N VAL A 298 -0.79 -9.85 -25.99
CA VAL A 298 -1.98 -9.82 -26.85
C VAL A 298 -2.92 -10.94 -26.45
N ILE A 299 -4.17 -10.58 -26.11
CA ILE A 299 -5.21 -11.56 -25.76
C ILE A 299 -6.28 -11.69 -26.85
N GLU A 300 -6.84 -12.90 -26.98
CA GLU A 300 -8.01 -13.18 -27.80
C GLU A 300 -9.21 -13.49 -26.89
N SER A 301 -10.26 -12.69 -26.99
CA SER A 301 -11.51 -12.85 -26.27
C SER A 301 -12.67 -12.25 -27.06
N ASN A 302 -13.83 -12.88 -26.99
CA ASN A 302 -15.09 -12.34 -27.53
C ASN A 302 -15.84 -11.50 -26.47
N ASP A 303 -15.42 -11.51 -25.24
CA ASP A 303 -15.96 -10.71 -24.14
C ASP A 303 -15.23 -9.37 -24.09
N LEU A 304 -15.95 -8.29 -24.45
CA LEU A 304 -15.39 -6.96 -24.54
C LEU A 304 -15.00 -6.42 -23.15
N ASP A 305 -15.80 -6.69 -22.12
CA ASP A 305 -15.52 -6.20 -20.77
C ASP A 305 -14.26 -6.84 -20.19
N LYS A 306 -14.11 -8.16 -20.36
CA LYS A 306 -12.87 -8.86 -19.98
C LYS A 306 -11.65 -8.35 -20.73
N LYS A 307 -11.81 -8.05 -22.02
CA LYS A 307 -10.73 -7.47 -22.84
C LYS A 307 -10.37 -6.07 -22.39
N THR A 308 -11.36 -5.25 -22.08
CA THR A 308 -11.17 -3.89 -21.54
C THR A 308 -10.49 -3.93 -20.18
N ASN A 309 -10.95 -4.78 -19.27
CA ASN A 309 -10.31 -4.95 -17.95
C ASN A 309 -8.84 -5.36 -18.10
N PHE A 310 -8.53 -6.29 -19.02
CA PHE A 310 -7.14 -6.74 -19.23
C PHE A 310 -6.22 -5.63 -19.73
N TYR A 311 -6.62 -4.93 -20.80
CA TYR A 311 -5.76 -3.87 -21.35
C TYR A 311 -5.68 -2.66 -20.45
N THR A 312 -6.75 -2.37 -19.68
CA THR A 312 -6.69 -1.31 -18.66
C THR A 312 -5.78 -1.71 -17.51
N ALA A 313 -5.84 -2.96 -17.04
CA ALA A 313 -4.90 -3.45 -16.05
C ALA A 313 -3.45 -3.39 -16.56
N LEU A 314 -3.18 -3.84 -17.79
CA LEU A 314 -1.85 -3.74 -18.39
C LEU A 314 -1.38 -2.28 -18.52
N TYR A 315 -2.29 -1.34 -18.85
CA TYR A 315 -2.04 0.09 -18.87
C TYR A 315 -1.67 0.60 -17.46
N HIS A 316 -2.44 0.27 -16.43
CA HIS A 316 -2.16 0.69 -15.05
C HIS A 316 -0.80 0.20 -14.55
N THR A 317 -0.35 -1.01 -14.92
CA THR A 317 0.99 -1.49 -14.53
C THR A 317 2.14 -0.63 -15.04
N MET A 318 1.88 0.29 -15.97
CA MET A 318 2.92 1.14 -16.57
C MET A 318 2.75 2.63 -16.20
N LEU A 319 1.86 2.97 -15.25
CA LEU A 319 1.71 4.34 -14.76
C LEU A 319 2.76 4.72 -13.72
N ALA A 320 3.23 3.75 -12.94
CA ALA A 320 4.33 3.89 -11.96
C ALA A 320 5.27 2.67 -12.06
N PRO A 321 6.54 2.79 -11.64
CA PRO A 321 7.23 4.00 -11.17
C PRO A 321 7.44 5.05 -12.28
N ASN A 322 7.71 6.30 -11.88
CA ASN A 322 7.79 7.41 -12.82
C ASN A 322 9.23 7.78 -13.17
N ARG A 323 9.51 8.09 -14.43
CA ARG A 323 10.78 8.72 -14.84
C ARG A 323 11.02 9.98 -14.00
N TYR A 324 12.24 10.13 -13.45
CA TYR A 324 12.61 11.28 -12.62
C TYR A 324 13.94 11.87 -13.02
N GLN A 325 14.12 12.08 -14.30
CA GLN A 325 15.38 12.48 -14.93
C GLN A 325 15.12 13.36 -16.15
N ASP A 326 15.90 14.43 -16.33
CA ASP A 326 15.88 15.29 -17.51
C ASP A 326 16.48 14.60 -18.74
N VAL A 327 16.21 15.13 -19.94
CA VAL A 327 16.73 14.58 -21.22
C VAL A 327 18.26 14.61 -21.30
N ASP A 328 18.93 15.43 -20.46
CA ASP A 328 20.39 15.50 -20.39
C ASP A 328 21.01 14.55 -19.34
N GLY A 329 20.21 13.67 -18.76
CA GLY A 329 20.63 12.67 -17.78
C GLY A 329 20.68 13.17 -16.34
N ARG A 330 20.41 14.46 -16.07
CA ARG A 330 20.41 15.01 -14.71
C ARG A 330 19.14 14.65 -13.97
N TYR A 331 19.26 14.40 -12.66
CA TYR A 331 18.14 14.14 -11.76
C TYR A 331 18.44 14.68 -10.34
N ARG A 332 17.44 14.79 -9.50
CA ARG A 332 17.60 15.10 -8.07
C ARG A 332 17.62 13.81 -7.26
N GLY A 333 18.72 13.57 -6.55
CA GLY A 333 18.94 12.38 -5.72
C GLY A 333 18.24 12.43 -4.36
N MET A 334 18.39 11.34 -3.59
CA MET A 334 17.86 11.21 -2.23
C MET A 334 18.56 12.12 -1.20
N ASP A 335 19.71 12.68 -1.54
CA ASP A 335 20.44 13.72 -0.80
C ASP A 335 19.98 15.15 -1.19
N LEU A 336 18.99 15.25 -2.06
CA LEU A 336 18.45 16.47 -2.67
C LEU A 336 19.46 17.22 -3.55
N GLU A 337 20.63 16.65 -3.83
CA GLU A 337 21.62 17.18 -4.75
C GLU A 337 21.34 16.77 -6.20
N ILE A 338 22.03 17.39 -7.14
CA ILE A 338 21.85 17.08 -8.57
C ILE A 338 22.92 16.10 -9.03
N HIS A 339 22.48 14.97 -9.52
CA HIS A 339 23.29 13.89 -10.07
C HIS A 339 23.06 13.73 -11.58
N ASN A 340 23.82 12.83 -12.19
CA ASN A 340 23.68 12.45 -13.60
C ASN A 340 23.82 10.93 -13.72
N ALA A 341 22.92 10.30 -14.48
CA ALA A 341 22.96 8.88 -14.79
C ALA A 341 22.92 8.66 -16.31
N ASP A 342 23.57 7.60 -16.74
CA ASP A 342 23.56 7.07 -18.12
C ASP A 342 22.50 5.96 -18.31
N PHE A 343 21.74 5.68 -17.26
CA PHE A 343 20.55 4.82 -17.25
C PHE A 343 19.30 5.64 -16.90
N ASP A 344 18.15 5.07 -17.11
CA ASP A 344 16.87 5.69 -16.79
C ASP A 344 16.61 5.67 -15.27
N TYR A 345 16.52 6.86 -14.65
CA TYR A 345 16.29 7.02 -13.22
C TYR A 345 14.81 7.26 -12.90
N TYR A 346 14.30 6.60 -11.84
CA TYR A 346 12.88 6.58 -11.49
C TYR A 346 12.61 6.98 -10.04
N THR A 347 11.35 7.34 -9.78
CA THR A 347 10.78 7.58 -8.45
C THR A 347 9.38 6.95 -8.35
N VAL A 348 8.75 7.00 -7.18
CA VAL A 348 7.45 6.37 -6.90
C VAL A 348 7.55 4.85 -6.97
N PHE A 349 8.36 4.29 -6.06
CA PHE A 349 8.43 2.86 -5.86
C PHE A 349 7.65 2.48 -4.60
N SER A 350 6.45 1.94 -4.76
CA SER A 350 5.64 1.35 -3.69
C SER A 350 6.00 -0.13 -3.55
N LEU A 351 7.15 -0.41 -2.94
CA LEU A 351 7.76 -1.75 -3.03
C LEU A 351 7.08 -2.79 -2.15
N TRP A 352 6.42 -2.40 -1.06
CA TRP A 352 5.63 -3.30 -0.24
C TRP A 352 4.51 -3.97 -1.06
N ASP A 353 3.96 -3.24 -2.02
CA ASP A 353 2.91 -3.69 -2.91
C ASP A 353 3.50 -4.41 -4.13
N THR A 354 4.31 -3.69 -4.90
CA THR A 354 4.68 -4.04 -6.29
C THR A 354 5.66 -5.20 -6.40
N TYR A 355 6.42 -5.56 -5.34
CA TYR A 355 7.30 -6.73 -5.40
C TYR A 355 6.55 -8.04 -5.63
N ARG A 356 5.23 -8.09 -5.28
CA ARG A 356 4.42 -9.31 -5.29
C ARG A 356 3.98 -9.75 -6.68
N ALA A 357 3.57 -8.82 -7.57
CA ALA A 357 3.14 -9.12 -8.92
C ALA A 357 3.71 -8.19 -10.00
N ALA A 358 3.77 -6.87 -9.77
CA ALA A 358 4.22 -5.91 -10.78
C ALA A 358 5.68 -6.15 -11.18
N HIS A 359 6.60 -6.23 -10.23
CA HIS A 359 8.01 -6.54 -10.53
C HIS A 359 8.19 -7.95 -11.13
N PRO A 360 7.57 -9.03 -10.64
CA PRO A 360 7.56 -10.31 -11.34
C PRO A 360 7.05 -10.25 -12.77
N LEU A 361 6.00 -9.47 -13.06
CA LEU A 361 5.53 -9.23 -14.43
C LEU A 361 6.61 -8.53 -15.27
N TYR A 362 7.26 -7.49 -14.73
CA TYR A 362 8.32 -6.77 -15.43
C TYR A 362 9.52 -7.67 -15.74
N THR A 363 9.84 -8.66 -14.93
CA THR A 363 10.89 -9.64 -15.26
C THR A 363 10.56 -10.47 -16.51
N ILE A 364 9.31 -10.48 -16.95
CA ILE A 364 8.87 -11.15 -18.20
C ILE A 364 8.86 -10.18 -19.38
N ILE A 365 8.26 -8.98 -19.21
CA ILE A 365 7.94 -8.06 -20.31
C ILE A 365 8.76 -6.76 -20.34
N GLU A 366 9.57 -6.48 -19.31
CA GLU A 366 10.34 -5.23 -19.11
C GLU A 366 11.73 -5.53 -18.52
N GLN A 367 12.47 -6.48 -19.08
CA GLN A 367 13.77 -6.91 -18.54
C GLN A 367 14.83 -5.81 -18.58
N GLU A 368 14.91 -5.05 -19.68
CA GLU A 368 15.82 -3.91 -19.77
C GLU A 368 15.49 -2.85 -18.72
N ARG A 369 14.20 -2.52 -18.56
CA ARG A 369 13.73 -1.55 -17.56
C ARG A 369 13.94 -2.04 -16.13
N THR A 370 13.81 -3.33 -15.87
CA THR A 370 14.11 -3.93 -14.55
C THR A 370 15.55 -3.66 -14.13
N ASN A 371 16.53 -3.72 -15.06
CA ASN A 371 17.91 -3.32 -14.78
C ASN A 371 18.01 -1.83 -14.40
N HIS A 372 17.26 -0.95 -15.07
CA HIS A 372 17.23 0.48 -14.74
C HIS A 372 16.58 0.76 -13.38
N PHE A 373 15.55 0.01 -12.98
CA PHE A 373 14.99 0.08 -11.63
C PHE A 373 16.02 -0.28 -10.56
N ILE A 374 16.75 -1.37 -10.76
CA ILE A 374 17.78 -1.80 -9.80
C ILE A 374 18.95 -0.81 -9.77
N ASN A 375 19.40 -0.31 -10.92
CA ASN A 375 20.41 0.75 -10.96
C ASN A 375 19.93 2.01 -10.21
N THR A 376 18.63 2.35 -10.30
CA THR A 376 18.02 3.42 -9.50
C THR A 376 18.08 3.11 -8.01
N PHE A 377 17.80 1.87 -7.57
CA PHE A 377 17.91 1.48 -6.16
C PHE A 377 19.36 1.64 -5.65
N LEU A 378 20.34 1.28 -6.46
CA LEU A 378 21.75 1.43 -6.11
C LEU A 378 22.20 2.90 -6.06
N ALA A 379 21.71 3.74 -6.96
CA ALA A 379 21.94 5.17 -6.90
C ALA A 379 21.34 5.77 -5.62
N LYS A 380 20.09 5.43 -5.29
CA LYS A 380 19.42 5.85 -4.04
C LYS A 380 20.18 5.37 -2.79
N TYR A 381 20.73 4.15 -2.83
CA TYR A 381 21.59 3.65 -1.76
C TYR A 381 22.86 4.48 -1.58
N ASP A 382 23.51 4.88 -2.66
CA ASP A 382 24.70 5.75 -2.59
C ASP A 382 24.37 7.15 -2.06
N GLU A 383 23.25 7.72 -2.48
CA GLU A 383 22.82 9.08 -2.19
C GLU A 383 22.23 9.21 -0.77
N GLY A 384 21.35 8.29 -0.41
CA GLY A 384 20.59 8.33 0.83
C GLY A 384 20.97 7.29 1.88
N GLY A 385 21.91 6.38 1.56
CA GLY A 385 22.43 5.36 2.47
C GLY A 385 21.55 4.11 2.62
N ILE A 386 20.38 4.06 1.95
CA ILE A 386 19.49 2.88 1.96
C ILE A 386 18.83 2.69 0.59
N MET A 387 18.53 1.44 0.24
CA MET A 387 17.64 1.15 -0.88
C MET A 387 16.22 1.64 -0.58
N PRO A 388 15.40 1.98 -1.59
CA PRO A 388 14.05 2.49 -1.36
C PRO A 388 13.15 1.45 -0.67
N MET A 389 12.25 1.93 0.19
CA MET A 389 11.07 1.22 0.70
C MET A 389 9.82 1.80 0.04
N TRP A 390 9.61 3.08 0.22
CA TRP A 390 8.65 3.90 -0.48
C TRP A 390 9.26 5.29 -0.69
N ASP A 391 9.71 5.61 -1.90
CA ASP A 391 10.33 6.89 -2.22
C ASP A 391 9.44 7.77 -3.08
N LEU A 392 9.54 9.07 -2.88
CA LEU A 392 8.75 10.06 -3.61
C LEU A 392 9.59 11.32 -3.88
N ALA A 393 9.87 11.58 -5.17
CA ALA A 393 10.52 12.81 -5.64
C ALA A 393 11.83 13.15 -4.87
N GLY A 394 12.72 12.18 -4.69
CA GLY A 394 13.98 12.34 -3.99
C GLY A 394 13.85 12.36 -2.45
N ASN A 395 12.75 11.89 -1.90
CA ASN A 395 12.52 11.82 -0.46
C ASN A 395 12.22 10.39 -0.02
N TYR A 396 12.66 10.02 1.19
CA TYR A 396 12.13 8.87 1.91
C TYR A 396 10.86 9.27 2.64
N THR A 397 9.83 8.45 2.51
CA THR A 397 8.57 8.67 3.23
C THR A 397 8.51 7.90 4.55
N ASP A 398 9.40 6.90 4.73
CA ASP A 398 9.39 5.93 5.83
C ASP A 398 8.03 5.21 5.95
N CYS A 399 7.29 5.10 4.84
CA CYS A 399 6.00 4.44 4.76
C CYS A 399 6.17 2.97 4.43
N MET A 400 5.23 2.17 4.94
CA MET A 400 5.14 0.72 4.82
C MET A 400 6.28 -0.04 5.51
N ILE A 401 6.11 -1.33 5.63
CA ILE A 401 7.04 -2.24 6.29
C ILE A 401 7.92 -2.98 5.27
N GLY A 402 8.85 -3.79 5.76
CA GLY A 402 9.73 -4.55 4.90
C GLY A 402 10.93 -3.76 4.38
N TYR A 403 11.79 -4.42 3.62
CA TYR A 403 12.87 -3.82 2.82
C TYR A 403 12.83 -4.39 1.40
N HIS A 404 11.65 -4.27 0.78
CA HIS A 404 11.26 -5.04 -0.40
C HIS A 404 11.95 -4.66 -1.72
N ALA A 405 12.87 -3.70 -1.74
CA ALA A 405 13.85 -3.62 -2.82
C ALA A 405 14.69 -4.92 -2.91
N VAL A 406 14.86 -5.61 -1.78
CA VAL A 406 15.65 -6.84 -1.66
C VAL A 406 15.05 -7.99 -2.48
N PRO A 407 13.78 -8.39 -2.32
CA PRO A 407 13.18 -9.41 -3.16
C PRO A 407 13.15 -9.02 -4.65
N VAL A 408 12.97 -7.74 -5.01
CA VAL A 408 13.04 -7.29 -6.41
C VAL A 408 14.41 -7.56 -7.01
N VAL A 409 15.48 -7.20 -6.30
CA VAL A 409 16.87 -7.45 -6.74
C VAL A 409 17.14 -8.94 -6.84
N ALA A 410 16.77 -9.73 -5.82
CA ALA A 410 16.98 -11.18 -5.81
C ALA A 410 16.24 -11.90 -6.92
N ASP A 411 14.95 -11.53 -7.16
CA ASP A 411 14.14 -12.13 -8.22
C ASP A 411 14.71 -11.85 -9.60
N ALA A 412 15.10 -10.61 -9.87
CA ALA A 412 15.77 -10.23 -11.11
C ALA A 412 17.11 -10.97 -11.30
N TYR A 413 17.94 -11.03 -10.25
CA TYR A 413 19.22 -11.73 -10.28
C TYR A 413 19.06 -13.22 -10.63
N LEU A 414 18.15 -13.92 -9.95
CA LEU A 414 17.88 -15.35 -10.15
C LEU A 414 17.29 -15.64 -11.52
N LYS A 415 16.59 -14.68 -12.12
CA LYS A 415 16.06 -14.71 -13.49
C LYS A 415 17.06 -14.24 -14.56
N SER A 416 18.34 -14.10 -14.19
CA SER A 416 19.44 -13.69 -15.09
C SER A 416 19.35 -12.27 -15.65
N ILE A 417 18.58 -11.39 -15.02
CA ILE A 417 18.54 -9.95 -15.28
C ILE A 417 19.60 -9.32 -14.39
N ARG A 418 20.79 -8.98 -14.94
CA ARG A 418 21.99 -8.69 -14.14
C ARG A 418 22.85 -7.55 -14.71
N ASP A 419 22.26 -6.62 -15.49
CA ASP A 419 23.01 -5.47 -16.04
C ASP A 419 23.09 -4.31 -15.03
N TYR A 420 23.67 -4.62 -13.87
CA TYR A 420 23.95 -3.72 -12.76
C TYR A 420 25.10 -4.27 -11.91
N ASP A 421 25.60 -3.48 -10.96
CA ASP A 421 26.66 -3.92 -10.04
C ASP A 421 26.09 -4.92 -9.01
N VAL A 422 26.23 -6.22 -9.33
CA VAL A 422 25.66 -7.34 -8.55
C VAL A 422 26.27 -7.42 -7.14
N GLU A 423 27.57 -7.17 -6.98
CA GLU A 423 28.23 -7.22 -5.66
C GLU A 423 27.75 -6.07 -4.78
N LYS A 424 27.64 -4.88 -5.33
CA LYS A 424 27.08 -3.72 -4.64
C LYS A 424 25.63 -3.93 -4.28
N ALA A 425 24.82 -4.50 -5.17
CA ALA A 425 23.43 -4.83 -4.91
C ALA A 425 23.30 -5.78 -3.72
N PHE A 426 24.12 -6.84 -3.68
CA PHE A 426 24.13 -7.78 -2.58
C PHE A 426 24.55 -7.12 -1.24
N GLU A 427 25.54 -6.22 -1.24
CA GLU A 427 25.92 -5.46 -0.04
C GLU A 427 24.80 -4.51 0.41
N ALA A 428 24.11 -3.84 -0.51
CA ALA A 428 22.97 -2.96 -0.20
C ALA A 428 21.78 -3.73 0.38
N MET A 429 21.52 -4.96 -0.12
CA MET A 429 20.52 -5.86 0.44
C MET A 429 20.83 -6.22 1.90
N LYS A 430 22.07 -6.63 2.19
CA LYS A 430 22.53 -6.93 3.55
C LYS A 430 22.45 -5.71 4.46
N HIS A 431 22.79 -4.54 3.95
CA HIS A 431 22.70 -3.29 4.70
C HIS A 431 21.24 -3.05 5.13
N SER A 432 20.28 -3.18 4.23
CA SER A 432 18.85 -3.03 4.53
C SER A 432 18.40 -3.96 5.65
N ALA A 433 18.86 -5.23 5.64
CA ALA A 433 18.51 -6.27 6.61
C ALA A 433 19.22 -6.16 7.97
N THR A 434 20.21 -5.27 8.12
CA THR A 434 21.07 -5.20 9.32
C THR A 434 20.98 -3.90 10.11
N ARG A 435 20.25 -2.91 9.61
CA ARG A 435 20.00 -1.64 10.32
C ARG A 435 19.36 -1.85 11.69
N ASP A 436 19.56 -0.87 12.60
CA ASP A 436 18.92 -0.87 13.92
C ASP A 436 17.73 0.10 13.96
N LYS A 437 16.78 -0.09 13.02
CA LYS A 437 15.53 0.68 12.89
C LYS A 437 14.35 -0.24 12.61
N PHE A 438 13.14 0.21 12.86
CA PHE A 438 11.89 -0.49 12.52
C PHE A 438 11.80 -1.90 13.11
N GLY A 439 12.28 -2.08 14.34
CA GLY A 439 12.24 -3.36 15.04
C GLY A 439 13.35 -4.36 14.66
N LEU A 440 14.25 -4.03 13.70
CA LEU A 440 15.30 -4.94 13.22
C LEU A 440 16.33 -5.29 14.31
N GLU A 441 16.59 -4.40 15.29
CA GLU A 441 17.46 -4.74 16.43
C GLU A 441 16.87 -5.88 17.26
N ALA A 442 15.59 -5.78 17.62
CA ALA A 442 14.86 -6.82 18.34
C ALA A 442 14.75 -8.11 17.51
N TYR A 443 14.41 -8.00 16.23
CA TYR A 443 14.33 -9.10 15.28
C TYR A 443 15.62 -9.92 15.21
N LYS A 444 16.76 -9.24 15.08
CA LYS A 444 18.08 -9.90 15.08
C LYS A 444 18.44 -10.53 16.43
N THR A 445 17.99 -9.91 17.52
CA THR A 445 18.34 -10.33 18.90
C THR A 445 17.49 -11.50 19.38
N TYR A 446 16.19 -11.46 19.14
CA TYR A 446 15.22 -12.40 19.72
C TYR A 446 14.72 -13.43 18.70
N GLY A 447 14.92 -13.20 17.41
CA GLY A 447 14.36 -14.01 16.35
C GLY A 447 12.89 -13.70 16.05
N PHE A 448 12.39 -12.58 16.54
CA PHE A 448 11.08 -11.98 16.25
C PHE A 448 11.05 -10.55 16.81
N ILE A 449 10.00 -9.80 16.50
CA ILE A 449 9.78 -8.46 17.05
C ILE A 449 8.73 -8.56 18.18
N PRO A 450 9.09 -8.29 19.45
CA PRO A 450 8.12 -8.16 20.53
C PRO A 450 7.20 -6.95 20.32
N VAL A 451 5.93 -7.07 20.72
CA VAL A 451 4.92 -6.01 20.61
C VAL A 451 5.32 -4.74 21.35
N ASP A 452 6.00 -4.90 22.48
CA ASP A 452 6.48 -3.79 23.33
C ASP A 452 7.77 -3.12 22.83
N GLU A 453 8.42 -3.65 21.80
CA GLU A 453 9.60 -3.04 21.16
C GLU A 453 9.23 -2.24 19.92
N GLU A 454 8.31 -2.74 19.07
CA GLU A 454 7.94 -2.09 17.82
C GLU A 454 6.48 -2.44 17.43
N SER A 455 5.78 -1.51 16.80
CA SER A 455 4.46 -1.72 16.19
C SER A 455 4.54 -2.61 14.95
N GLU A 456 3.41 -3.19 14.55
CA GLU A 456 3.29 -4.08 13.38
C GLU A 456 4.22 -5.29 13.48
N SER A 457 4.43 -5.70 14.72
CA SER A 457 5.47 -6.67 15.11
C SER A 457 5.32 -8.03 14.42
N VAL A 458 4.09 -8.51 14.21
CA VAL A 458 3.82 -9.77 13.51
C VAL A 458 4.11 -9.60 12.03
N SER A 459 3.52 -8.59 11.38
CA SER A 459 3.72 -8.33 9.95
C SER A 459 5.19 -8.12 9.61
N LYS A 460 5.89 -7.26 10.36
CA LYS A 460 7.33 -7.02 10.18
C LYS A 460 8.16 -8.30 10.36
N THR A 461 7.84 -9.13 11.36
CA THR A 461 8.56 -10.40 11.57
C THR A 461 8.38 -11.34 10.37
N LEU A 462 7.18 -11.44 9.82
CA LEU A 462 6.87 -12.30 8.68
C LEU A 462 7.55 -11.79 7.40
N GLU A 463 7.44 -10.50 7.11
CA GLU A 463 7.97 -9.93 5.88
C GLU A 463 9.49 -9.84 5.88
N TYR A 464 10.11 -9.50 7.01
CA TYR A 464 11.57 -9.57 7.14
C TYR A 464 12.10 -11.01 6.96
N ALA A 465 11.36 -12.02 7.42
CA ALA A 465 11.75 -13.41 7.21
C ALA A 465 11.73 -13.79 5.72
N TYR A 466 10.76 -13.29 4.98
CA TYR A 466 10.72 -13.47 3.53
C TYR A 466 11.84 -12.70 2.81
N ASP A 467 12.05 -11.44 3.15
CA ASP A 467 13.14 -10.64 2.59
C ASP A 467 14.50 -11.31 2.80
N ASP A 468 14.75 -11.79 4.02
CA ASP A 468 15.98 -12.53 4.37
C ASP A 468 16.12 -13.83 3.57
N TRP A 469 15.02 -14.53 3.29
CA TRP A 469 15.05 -15.71 2.43
C TRP A 469 15.54 -15.37 1.03
N THR A 470 15.13 -14.23 0.47
CA THR A 470 15.58 -13.81 -0.86
C THR A 470 17.05 -13.45 -0.87
N ILE A 471 17.59 -12.82 0.19
CA ILE A 471 19.05 -12.63 0.37
C ILE A 471 19.75 -14.00 0.41
N ALA A 472 19.18 -14.97 1.14
CA ALA A 472 19.77 -16.31 1.23
C ALA A 472 19.82 -17.00 -0.15
N GLN A 473 18.77 -16.89 -0.98
CA GLN A 473 18.78 -17.48 -2.33
C GLN A 473 19.87 -16.88 -3.19
N MET A 474 20.00 -15.55 -3.20
CA MET A 474 21.08 -14.88 -3.94
C MET A 474 22.46 -15.24 -3.38
N ALA A 475 22.64 -15.28 -2.05
CA ALA A 475 23.89 -15.71 -1.41
C ALA A 475 24.29 -17.14 -1.82
N LYS A 476 23.31 -18.05 -1.88
CA LYS A 476 23.52 -19.45 -2.31
C LYS A 476 24.05 -19.52 -3.75
N ASP A 477 23.42 -18.82 -4.68
CA ASP A 477 23.85 -18.76 -6.09
C ASP A 477 25.23 -18.11 -6.25
N MET A 478 25.53 -17.07 -5.48
CA MET A 478 26.83 -16.40 -5.45
C MET A 478 27.93 -17.20 -4.72
N GLY A 479 27.61 -18.32 -4.06
CA GLY A 479 28.54 -19.12 -3.27
C GLY A 479 28.98 -18.47 -1.95
N LYS A 480 28.24 -17.51 -1.42
CA LYS A 480 28.50 -16.80 -0.15
C LYS A 480 27.93 -17.59 1.03
N THR A 481 28.62 -18.66 1.44
CA THR A 481 28.11 -19.70 2.38
C THR A 481 27.71 -19.14 3.74
N GLU A 482 28.49 -18.23 4.32
CA GLU A 482 28.19 -17.68 5.66
C GLU A 482 26.96 -16.75 5.63
N ASP A 483 26.85 -15.93 4.59
CA ASP A 483 25.66 -15.11 4.37
C ASP A 483 24.43 -16.02 4.15
N TYR A 484 24.54 -17.04 3.29
CA TYR A 484 23.46 -18.03 3.10
C TYR A 484 23.00 -18.62 4.42
N LYS A 485 23.94 -19.10 5.25
CA LYS A 485 23.61 -19.68 6.56
C LYS A 485 22.87 -18.67 7.46
N THR A 486 23.36 -17.45 7.54
CA THR A 486 22.77 -16.40 8.39
C THR A 486 21.34 -16.09 7.96
N TYR A 487 21.14 -15.81 6.68
CA TYR A 487 19.84 -15.36 6.19
C TYR A 487 18.81 -16.49 6.05
N ILE A 488 19.21 -17.71 5.73
CA ILE A 488 18.28 -18.85 5.72
C ILE A 488 17.82 -19.25 7.13
N GLN A 489 18.61 -18.97 8.17
CA GLN A 489 18.16 -19.10 9.55
C GLN A 489 17.14 -18.02 9.91
N ARG A 490 17.39 -16.76 9.56
CA ARG A 490 16.48 -15.65 9.80
C ARG A 490 15.17 -15.81 9.04
N ALA A 491 15.20 -16.38 7.85
CA ALA A 491 14.01 -16.70 7.04
C ALA A 491 12.99 -17.60 7.77
N GLN A 492 13.39 -18.26 8.86
CA GLN A 492 12.54 -19.13 9.66
C GLN A 492 11.96 -18.44 10.90
N TYR A 493 12.23 -17.15 11.13
CA TYR A 493 11.81 -16.43 12.33
C TYR A 493 10.29 -16.28 12.46
N TYR A 494 9.54 -16.48 11.37
CA TYR A 494 8.07 -16.57 11.40
C TYR A 494 7.57 -17.62 12.40
N LYS A 495 8.36 -18.69 12.66
CA LYS A 495 8.03 -19.76 13.63
C LYS A 495 7.89 -19.25 15.07
N ASN A 496 8.50 -18.10 15.40
CA ASN A 496 8.48 -17.52 16.73
C ASN A 496 7.21 -16.73 17.03
N VAL A 497 6.42 -16.35 16.02
CA VAL A 497 5.14 -15.65 16.15
C VAL A 497 3.93 -16.55 15.84
N PHE A 498 4.16 -17.82 15.52
CA PHE A 498 3.12 -18.82 15.37
C PHE A 498 2.65 -19.34 16.74
N ASP A 499 1.37 -19.11 17.06
CA ASP A 499 0.74 -19.63 18.27
C ASP A 499 0.12 -21.00 17.99
N PRO A 500 0.67 -22.08 18.56
CA PRO A 500 0.20 -23.45 18.29
C PRO A 500 -1.21 -23.75 18.86
N GLU A 501 -1.68 -22.97 19.83
CA GLU A 501 -3.03 -23.13 20.41
C GLU A 501 -4.10 -22.57 19.48
N THR A 502 -3.91 -21.34 19.01
CA THR A 502 -4.85 -20.67 18.12
C THR A 502 -4.64 -21.00 16.65
N LYS A 503 -3.45 -21.49 16.28
CA LYS A 503 -2.98 -21.75 14.90
C LYS A 503 -2.90 -20.49 14.04
N PHE A 504 -2.74 -19.30 14.65
CA PHE A 504 -2.56 -18.02 14.01
C PHE A 504 -1.18 -17.45 14.28
N MET A 505 -0.72 -16.55 13.42
CA MET A 505 0.41 -15.67 13.70
C MET A 505 -0.05 -14.59 14.67
N ARG A 506 0.57 -14.53 15.84
CA ARG A 506 0.12 -13.72 16.99
C ARG A 506 1.28 -12.95 17.60
N GLY A 507 1.00 -11.72 18.05
CA GLY A 507 2.00 -10.89 18.71
C GLY A 507 2.47 -11.46 20.03
N ARG A 508 3.75 -11.25 20.36
CA ARG A 508 4.35 -11.61 21.65
C ARG A 508 4.62 -10.35 22.44
N PHE A 509 3.91 -10.19 23.55
CA PHE A 509 4.05 -9.07 24.48
C PHE A 509 4.78 -9.55 25.73
N ARG A 510 5.98 -9.03 25.99
CA ARG A 510 6.80 -9.45 27.13
C ARG A 510 6.97 -10.97 27.23
N ASN A 511 7.19 -11.60 26.09
CA ASN A 511 7.32 -13.04 25.91
C ASN A 511 6.10 -13.90 26.32
N THR A 512 4.94 -13.30 26.53
CA THR A 512 3.63 -13.97 26.56
C THR A 512 2.92 -13.70 25.22
N TRP A 513 1.88 -14.45 24.91
CA TRP A 513 1.02 -14.13 23.76
C TRP A 513 0.19 -12.87 24.06
N PHE A 514 0.13 -11.96 23.08
CA PHE A 514 -0.70 -10.74 23.21
C PHE A 514 -2.17 -11.12 23.44
N ALA A 515 -2.77 -10.56 24.48
CA ALA A 515 -4.13 -10.89 24.93
C ALA A 515 -4.91 -9.62 25.30
N PRO A 516 -6.27 -9.62 25.12
CA PRO A 516 -7.08 -10.69 24.55
C PRO A 516 -6.77 -10.91 23.06
N PHE A 517 -7.06 -12.10 22.53
CA PHE A 517 -6.85 -12.43 21.13
C PHE A 517 -8.19 -12.62 20.42
N ASP A 518 -8.42 -11.84 19.37
CA ASP A 518 -9.52 -12.00 18.42
C ASP A 518 -8.90 -11.95 17.01
N PRO A 519 -8.98 -13.02 16.19
CA PRO A 519 -8.38 -13.04 14.87
C PRO A 519 -9.01 -12.04 13.88
N TYR A 520 -10.16 -11.48 14.21
CA TYR A 520 -10.85 -10.43 13.42
C TYR A 520 -10.44 -9.01 13.83
N GLU A 521 -9.68 -8.86 14.93
CA GLU A 521 -9.32 -7.55 15.42
C GLU A 521 -8.21 -6.90 14.59
N VAL A 522 -8.53 -5.75 14.01
CA VAL A 522 -7.55 -4.87 13.38
C VAL A 522 -6.85 -4.08 14.48
N ASN A 523 -5.57 -4.37 14.69
CA ASN A 523 -4.76 -3.74 15.73
C ASN A 523 -3.32 -3.47 15.25
N PHE A 524 -2.49 -2.90 16.12
CA PHE A 524 -1.11 -2.52 15.76
C PHE A 524 -0.09 -3.67 15.77
N ASN A 525 -0.50 -4.91 15.86
CA ASN A 525 0.38 -6.05 15.64
C ASN A 525 0.52 -6.38 14.14
N TYR A 526 -0.44 -5.92 13.33
CA TYR A 526 -0.52 -6.17 11.90
C TYR A 526 -0.57 -4.85 11.12
N THR A 527 0.08 -4.83 9.96
CA THR A 527 0.03 -3.71 9.03
C THR A 527 -1.27 -3.77 8.26
N GLU A 528 -2.14 -2.75 8.44
CA GLU A 528 -3.41 -2.59 7.71
C GLU A 528 -4.30 -3.84 7.67
N ALA A 529 -4.24 -4.67 8.72
CA ALA A 529 -4.80 -6.01 8.68
C ALA A 529 -5.19 -6.52 10.07
N ASN A 530 -5.74 -7.72 10.08
CA ASN A 530 -5.93 -8.56 11.25
C ASN A 530 -5.15 -9.89 11.12
N SER A 531 -5.33 -10.78 12.09
CA SER A 531 -4.59 -12.04 12.11
C SER A 531 -4.94 -12.98 10.95
N TRP A 532 -6.20 -12.97 10.46
CA TRP A 532 -6.59 -13.75 9.28
C TRP A 532 -5.78 -13.34 8.03
N GLN A 533 -5.58 -12.04 7.82
CA GLN A 533 -4.97 -11.50 6.62
C GLN A 533 -3.44 -11.61 6.60
N TYR A 534 -2.81 -11.91 7.75
CA TYR A 534 -1.35 -12.08 7.81
C TYR A 534 -0.87 -13.49 8.14
N SER A 535 -1.70 -14.35 8.75
CA SER A 535 -1.25 -15.69 9.21
C SER A 535 -0.79 -16.61 8.09
N PHE A 536 -1.17 -16.34 6.84
CA PHE A 536 -0.78 -17.14 5.68
C PHE A 536 0.47 -16.60 4.96
N TYR A 537 1.06 -15.51 5.45
CA TYR A 537 2.21 -14.90 4.81
C TYR A 537 3.53 -15.60 5.18
N VAL A 538 3.74 -16.77 4.60
CA VAL A 538 4.98 -17.57 4.69
C VAL A 538 5.34 -18.12 3.31
N PRO A 539 5.46 -17.28 2.26
CA PRO A 539 5.67 -17.78 0.91
C PRO A 539 7.01 -18.52 0.73
N GLN A 540 8.02 -18.20 1.53
CA GLN A 540 9.35 -18.79 1.48
C GLN A 540 9.44 -20.22 2.06
N ASP A 541 8.47 -20.64 2.87
CA ASP A 541 8.52 -21.94 3.57
C ASP A 541 7.10 -22.49 3.81
N VAL A 542 6.29 -22.56 2.75
CA VAL A 542 4.91 -23.06 2.82
C VAL A 542 4.87 -24.49 3.38
N SER A 543 5.85 -25.34 3.04
CA SER A 543 5.97 -26.69 3.60
C SER A 543 6.21 -26.66 5.12
N GLY A 544 7.07 -25.77 5.60
CA GLY A 544 7.29 -25.55 7.03
C GLY A 544 6.03 -25.05 7.75
N PHE A 545 5.29 -24.13 7.13
CA PHE A 545 4.03 -23.65 7.66
C PHE A 545 2.95 -24.74 7.73
N ILE A 546 2.81 -25.57 6.69
CA ILE A 546 1.94 -26.76 6.69
C ILE A 546 2.27 -27.68 7.86
N ASN A 547 3.56 -27.91 8.12
CA ASN A 547 4.00 -28.73 9.24
C ASN A 547 3.65 -28.12 10.60
N LEU A 548 3.77 -26.80 10.77
CA LEU A 548 3.37 -26.11 12.00
C LEU A 548 1.86 -26.19 12.26
N LEU A 549 1.05 -26.11 11.21
CA LEU A 549 -0.41 -26.25 11.30
C LEU A 549 -0.85 -27.68 11.65
N GLY A 550 -0.03 -28.70 11.37
CA GLY A 550 -0.32 -30.09 11.60
C GLY A 550 -0.63 -30.91 10.35
N GLY A 551 -0.39 -30.35 9.16
CA GLY A 551 -0.50 -31.03 7.87
C GLY A 551 -1.32 -30.33 6.81
N LYS A 552 -1.36 -30.91 5.61
CA LYS A 552 -2.06 -30.36 4.44
C LYS A 552 -3.57 -30.16 4.68
N ASP A 553 -4.23 -31.10 5.35
CA ASP A 553 -5.68 -31.04 5.63
C ASP A 553 -6.02 -29.87 6.58
N GLU A 554 -5.12 -29.51 7.49
CA GLU A 554 -5.31 -28.37 8.40
C GLU A 554 -5.16 -27.03 7.66
N LEU A 555 -4.19 -26.89 6.77
CA LEU A 555 -4.08 -25.68 5.93
C LEU A 555 -5.28 -25.57 4.99
N GLU A 556 -5.74 -26.69 4.37
CA GLU A 556 -6.96 -26.66 3.55
C GLU A 556 -8.16 -26.17 4.35
N ALA A 557 -8.37 -26.69 5.56
CA ALA A 557 -9.49 -26.31 6.41
C ALA A 557 -9.43 -24.82 6.82
N GLN A 558 -8.24 -24.34 7.16
CA GLN A 558 -8.06 -22.94 7.56
C GLN A 558 -8.25 -21.96 6.38
N LEU A 559 -7.83 -22.36 5.16
CA LEU A 559 -8.12 -21.59 3.95
C LEU A 559 -9.63 -21.60 3.63
N ASP A 560 -10.31 -22.74 3.77
CA ASP A 560 -11.76 -22.81 3.59
C ASP A 560 -12.49 -21.90 4.60
N GLU A 561 -12.02 -21.85 5.85
CA GLU A 561 -12.55 -20.95 6.86
C GLU A 561 -12.28 -19.48 6.52
N LEU A 562 -11.07 -19.12 6.09
CA LEU A 562 -10.73 -17.76 5.63
C LEU A 562 -11.73 -17.24 4.60
N PHE A 563 -12.01 -18.02 3.53
CA PHE A 563 -12.91 -17.63 2.45
C PHE A 563 -14.40 -17.71 2.79
N SER A 564 -14.78 -18.32 3.91
CA SER A 564 -16.17 -18.47 4.36
C SER A 564 -16.50 -17.76 5.67
N ALA A 565 -15.49 -17.17 6.32
CA ALA A 565 -15.65 -16.40 7.55
C ALA A 565 -16.58 -15.20 7.36
N LYS A 566 -17.09 -14.63 8.45
CA LYS A 566 -17.79 -13.35 8.41
C LYS A 566 -16.85 -12.24 7.90
N THR A 567 -17.39 -11.26 7.18
CA THR A 567 -16.61 -10.15 6.62
C THR A 567 -16.37 -9.02 7.61
N GLU A 568 -17.18 -8.91 8.68
CA GLU A 568 -17.02 -7.87 9.67
C GLU A 568 -15.71 -8.05 10.44
N THR A 569 -14.99 -6.96 10.60
CA THR A 569 -13.80 -6.85 11.45
C THR A 569 -14.15 -6.22 12.79
N SER A 570 -13.27 -6.36 13.77
CA SER A 570 -13.32 -5.67 15.06
C SER A 570 -12.06 -4.82 15.25
N GLY A 571 -12.00 -4.02 16.30
CA GLY A 571 -10.85 -3.16 16.58
C GLY A 571 -10.95 -1.81 15.90
N ARG A 572 -9.87 -1.34 15.27
CA ARG A 572 -9.84 -0.04 14.58
C ARG A 572 -10.38 -0.15 13.16
N ASP A 573 -10.92 0.96 12.66
CA ASP A 573 -11.25 1.07 11.24
C ASP A 573 -9.97 1.12 10.39
N GLN A 574 -10.00 0.41 9.24
CA GLN A 574 -8.90 0.39 8.27
C GLN A 574 -9.49 0.44 6.86
N SER A 575 -9.22 1.53 6.15
CA SER A 575 -9.79 1.80 4.82
C SER A 575 -9.29 0.85 3.73
N ASP A 576 -8.11 0.27 3.92
CA ASP A 576 -7.47 -0.62 2.93
C ASP A 576 -8.04 -2.04 2.94
N ILE A 577 -8.78 -2.44 3.99
CA ILE A 577 -9.45 -3.75 4.05
C ILE A 577 -10.72 -3.72 3.19
N THR A 578 -10.56 -4.00 1.90
CA THR A 578 -11.61 -3.97 0.88
C THR A 578 -11.61 -5.24 0.03
N GLY A 579 -12.61 -5.42 -0.85
CA GLY A 579 -12.69 -6.59 -1.73
C GLY A 579 -12.79 -7.91 -0.97
N LEU A 580 -13.57 -7.94 0.11
CA LEU A 580 -13.64 -9.07 1.03
C LEU A 580 -14.41 -10.26 0.45
N ILE A 581 -13.79 -11.45 0.54
CA ILE A 581 -14.41 -12.78 0.40
C ILE A 581 -14.12 -13.53 1.69
N GLY A 582 -15.07 -13.56 2.63
CA GLY A 582 -14.78 -13.92 4.01
C GLY A 582 -13.81 -12.92 4.64
N GLN A 583 -12.68 -13.39 5.14
CA GLN A 583 -11.59 -12.55 5.63
C GLN A 583 -10.42 -12.39 4.63
N TYR A 584 -10.51 -12.99 3.46
CA TYR A 584 -9.64 -12.67 2.33
C TYR A 584 -9.95 -11.25 1.86
N ALA A 585 -8.98 -10.34 1.91
CA ALA A 585 -9.11 -8.94 1.53
C ALA A 585 -8.31 -8.68 0.25
N HIS A 586 -8.96 -8.75 -0.93
CA HIS A 586 -8.25 -8.60 -2.19
C HIS A 586 -7.69 -7.19 -2.39
N GLY A 587 -8.38 -6.18 -1.86
CA GLY A 587 -7.94 -4.79 -1.93
C GLY A 587 -6.74 -4.45 -1.03
N ASN A 588 -6.10 -5.45 -0.39
CA ASN A 588 -4.86 -5.25 0.35
C ASN A 588 -3.88 -6.42 0.11
N GLU A 589 -2.64 -6.12 -0.16
CA GLU A 589 -1.62 -6.98 -0.75
C GLU A 589 -1.25 -8.25 0.04
N PRO A 590 -1.27 -8.27 1.37
CA PRO A 590 -0.96 -9.49 2.12
C PRO A 590 -1.81 -10.69 1.74
N SER A 591 -3.00 -10.46 1.16
CA SER A 591 -3.93 -11.52 0.74
C SER A 591 -3.62 -12.12 -0.66
N HIS A 592 -2.88 -11.42 -1.53
CA HIS A 592 -2.78 -11.71 -2.96
C HIS A 592 -2.33 -13.13 -3.31
N HIS A 593 -1.51 -13.77 -2.47
CA HIS A 593 -1.01 -15.14 -2.71
C HIS A 593 -1.95 -16.23 -2.16
N MET A 594 -2.87 -15.90 -1.25
CA MET A 594 -3.61 -16.90 -0.44
C MET A 594 -4.45 -17.85 -1.27
N ALA A 595 -5.11 -17.35 -2.33
CA ALA A 595 -5.94 -18.20 -3.21
C ALA A 595 -5.12 -19.30 -3.91
N TYR A 596 -3.83 -19.12 -4.07
CA TYR A 596 -2.91 -20.08 -4.69
C TYR A 596 -2.36 -21.13 -3.73
N LEU A 597 -2.50 -20.94 -2.42
CA LEU A 597 -2.00 -21.87 -1.40
C LEU A 597 -2.68 -23.24 -1.45
N TYR A 598 -3.86 -23.37 -2.01
CA TYR A 598 -4.51 -24.66 -2.24
C TYR A 598 -3.71 -25.59 -3.16
N ASN A 599 -2.88 -25.04 -4.07
CA ASN A 599 -1.97 -25.86 -4.89
C ASN A 599 -0.94 -26.61 -4.06
N PHE A 600 -0.46 -26.01 -2.95
CA PHE A 600 0.53 -26.63 -2.05
C PHE A 600 -0.05 -27.79 -1.20
N VAL A 601 -1.38 -27.86 -1.12
CA VAL A 601 -2.10 -28.94 -0.41
C VAL A 601 -2.81 -29.89 -1.40
N ASN A 602 -2.37 -29.93 -2.66
CA ASN A 602 -2.90 -30.82 -3.73
C ASN A 602 -4.40 -30.59 -4.01
N LYS A 603 -4.91 -29.35 -3.88
CA LYS A 603 -6.28 -28.97 -4.16
C LYS A 603 -6.36 -27.86 -5.25
N PRO A 604 -5.71 -28.02 -6.41
CA PRO A 604 -5.66 -26.95 -7.42
C PRO A 604 -7.04 -26.52 -7.92
N HIS A 605 -8.04 -27.38 -7.86
CA HIS A 605 -9.42 -27.01 -8.23
C HIS A 605 -10.00 -25.90 -7.34
N LYS A 606 -9.61 -25.84 -6.04
CA LYS A 606 -10.01 -24.76 -5.13
C LYS A 606 -9.30 -23.44 -5.48
N THR A 607 -8.00 -23.49 -5.82
CA THR A 607 -7.31 -22.34 -6.41
C THR A 607 -8.05 -21.81 -7.62
N GLN A 608 -8.40 -22.68 -8.58
CA GLN A 608 -9.08 -22.30 -9.80
C GLN A 608 -10.45 -21.65 -9.52
N GLU A 609 -11.19 -22.18 -8.56
CA GLU A 609 -12.47 -21.63 -8.13
C GLU A 609 -12.32 -20.23 -7.53
N ARG A 610 -11.39 -20.05 -6.59
CA ARG A 610 -11.19 -18.76 -5.91
C ARG A 610 -10.57 -17.70 -6.83
N VAL A 611 -9.57 -18.07 -7.62
CA VAL A 611 -8.97 -17.15 -8.60
C VAL A 611 -10.00 -16.71 -9.64
N HIS A 612 -10.82 -17.64 -10.16
CA HIS A 612 -11.90 -17.27 -11.07
C HIS A 612 -12.92 -16.33 -10.41
N GLN A 613 -13.31 -16.60 -9.17
CA GLN A 613 -14.21 -15.74 -8.41
C GLN A 613 -13.64 -14.32 -8.28
N ILE A 614 -12.38 -14.18 -7.88
CA ILE A 614 -11.71 -12.88 -7.73
C ILE A 614 -11.67 -12.14 -9.08
N LEU A 615 -11.22 -12.81 -10.16
CA LEU A 615 -11.10 -12.23 -11.48
C LEU A 615 -12.44 -11.72 -12.06
N THR A 616 -13.56 -12.35 -11.71
CA THR A 616 -14.87 -12.05 -12.29
C THR A 616 -15.77 -11.19 -11.40
N GLU A 617 -15.56 -11.19 -10.10
CA GLU A 617 -16.40 -10.45 -9.15
C GLU A 617 -15.76 -9.13 -8.70
N LEU A 618 -14.41 -9.07 -8.62
CA LEU A 618 -13.70 -7.93 -8.05
C LEU A 618 -13.01 -7.02 -9.07
N TYR A 619 -13.09 -7.37 -10.38
CA TYR A 619 -12.59 -6.52 -11.47
C TYR A 619 -13.72 -6.31 -12.48
N LYS A 620 -14.04 -5.04 -12.77
CA LYS A 620 -15.17 -4.67 -13.61
C LYS A 620 -14.81 -3.52 -14.57
N ASN A 621 -15.45 -3.49 -15.73
CA ASN A 621 -15.40 -2.35 -16.64
C ASN A 621 -16.32 -1.23 -16.14
N ASP A 622 -15.95 -0.61 -15.04
CA ASP A 622 -16.71 0.41 -14.33
C ASP A 622 -15.72 1.37 -13.63
N PRO A 623 -16.03 2.65 -13.42
CA PRO A 623 -15.16 3.53 -12.64
C PRO A 623 -14.80 3.01 -11.25
N ASP A 624 -15.71 2.30 -10.57
CA ASP A 624 -15.47 1.57 -9.32
C ASP A 624 -15.08 0.10 -9.57
N GLY A 625 -14.30 -0.15 -10.62
CA GLY A 625 -13.95 -1.48 -11.10
C GLY A 625 -12.71 -2.11 -10.48
N VAL A 626 -12.09 -1.46 -9.49
CA VAL A 626 -10.96 -1.97 -8.69
C VAL A 626 -11.33 -1.90 -7.22
N SER A 627 -11.18 -2.99 -6.49
CA SER A 627 -11.72 -3.13 -5.13
C SER A 627 -10.79 -2.65 -4.02
N GLY A 628 -10.13 -1.55 -4.18
CA GLY A 628 -9.20 -0.92 -3.23
C GLY A 628 -8.21 -0.06 -3.99
N ASN A 629 -7.18 0.44 -3.31
CA ASN A 629 -6.09 1.14 -3.95
C ASN A 629 -5.54 0.29 -5.10
N GLU A 630 -5.28 0.89 -6.23
CA GLU A 630 -4.68 0.17 -7.37
C GLU A 630 -3.19 -0.15 -7.09
N ASP A 631 -2.56 0.64 -6.21
CA ASP A 631 -1.20 0.52 -5.66
C ASP A 631 -0.11 0.38 -6.71
N CYS A 632 0.01 1.45 -7.49
CA CYS A 632 1.12 1.63 -8.44
C CYS A 632 1.30 0.45 -9.42
N GLY A 633 0.21 -0.16 -9.84
CA GLY A 633 0.21 -1.28 -10.78
C GLY A 633 0.13 -2.66 -10.14
N GLN A 634 0.12 -2.80 -8.81
CA GLN A 634 0.13 -4.11 -8.15
C GLN A 634 -1.18 -4.87 -8.34
N MET A 635 -2.34 -4.25 -8.08
CA MET A 635 -3.66 -4.86 -8.27
C MET A 635 -3.85 -5.27 -9.73
N SER A 636 -3.43 -4.42 -10.63
CA SER A 636 -3.50 -4.64 -12.07
C SER A 636 -2.56 -5.75 -12.55
N ALA A 637 -1.33 -5.82 -12.04
CA ALA A 637 -0.38 -6.89 -12.36
C ALA A 637 -0.87 -8.25 -11.85
N TRP A 638 -1.53 -8.29 -10.68
CA TRP A 638 -2.19 -9.50 -10.18
C TRP A 638 -3.23 -10.00 -11.18
N TYR A 639 -4.10 -9.07 -11.68
CA TYR A 639 -5.11 -9.41 -12.69
C TYR A 639 -4.48 -9.90 -14.00
N VAL A 640 -3.45 -9.20 -14.51
CA VAL A 640 -2.76 -9.57 -15.76
C VAL A 640 -2.18 -10.98 -15.66
N LEU A 641 -1.41 -11.28 -14.62
CA LEU A 641 -0.81 -12.61 -14.44
C LEU A 641 -1.87 -13.69 -14.21
N SER A 642 -2.79 -13.46 -13.28
CA SER A 642 -3.80 -14.44 -12.90
C SER A 642 -4.78 -14.76 -14.03
N SER A 643 -5.17 -13.76 -14.84
CA SER A 643 -6.05 -13.96 -15.99
C SER A 643 -5.39 -14.74 -17.14
N MET A 644 -4.05 -14.73 -17.22
CA MET A 644 -3.28 -15.61 -18.10
C MET A 644 -3.15 -17.04 -17.57
N GLY A 645 -3.54 -17.30 -16.31
CA GLY A 645 -3.59 -18.62 -15.72
C GLY A 645 -2.42 -18.98 -14.81
N PHE A 646 -1.59 -18.03 -14.36
CA PHE A 646 -0.51 -18.28 -13.41
C PHE A 646 -0.16 -17.03 -12.57
N TYR A 647 0.51 -17.23 -11.45
CA TYR A 647 0.89 -16.15 -10.52
C TYR A 647 2.21 -16.47 -9.79
N SER A 648 3.01 -15.45 -9.49
CA SER A 648 4.25 -15.56 -8.70
C SER A 648 3.93 -15.50 -7.21
N VAL A 649 3.73 -16.65 -6.56
CA VAL A 649 3.47 -16.72 -5.10
C VAL A 649 4.71 -16.34 -4.28
N THR A 650 5.89 -16.70 -4.79
CA THR A 650 7.17 -16.54 -4.09
C THR A 650 8.20 -15.94 -5.04
N PRO A 651 8.18 -14.61 -5.28
CA PRO A 651 9.24 -13.95 -6.04
C PRO A 651 10.64 -14.35 -5.52
N GLY A 652 11.57 -14.66 -6.41
CA GLY A 652 12.87 -15.25 -6.09
C GLY A 652 12.92 -16.80 -6.13
N SER A 653 11.79 -17.48 -6.39
CA SER A 653 11.74 -18.95 -6.58
C SER A 653 11.81 -19.39 -8.04
N ASN A 654 11.67 -18.49 -8.99
CA ASN A 654 11.52 -18.75 -10.43
C ASN A 654 10.25 -19.55 -10.80
N GLU A 655 9.36 -19.84 -9.86
CA GLU A 655 8.12 -20.59 -10.06
C GLU A 655 6.91 -19.66 -10.22
N TYR A 656 6.05 -20.00 -11.16
CA TYR A 656 4.71 -19.40 -11.31
C TYR A 656 3.67 -20.48 -11.11
N ILE A 657 2.84 -20.29 -10.11
CA ILE A 657 1.82 -21.25 -9.70
C ILE A 657 0.62 -21.15 -10.64
N ILE A 658 0.18 -22.29 -11.15
CA ILE A 658 -0.94 -22.36 -12.09
C ILE A 658 -2.27 -22.17 -11.36
N GLY A 659 -3.06 -21.20 -11.85
CA GLY A 659 -4.43 -20.93 -11.44
C GLY A 659 -5.42 -21.38 -12.52
N THR A 660 -6.21 -20.43 -13.05
CA THR A 660 -7.17 -20.66 -14.13
C THR A 660 -7.10 -19.53 -15.16
N PRO A 661 -6.92 -19.84 -16.46
CA PRO A 661 -6.94 -18.80 -17.50
C PRO A 661 -8.36 -18.27 -17.73
N LEU A 662 -8.44 -16.99 -18.12
CA LEU A 662 -9.70 -16.29 -18.39
C LEU A 662 -9.99 -16.12 -19.89
N PHE A 663 -8.98 -16.28 -20.75
CA PHE A 663 -9.03 -16.01 -22.18
C PHE A 663 -8.80 -17.26 -23.02
N ASP A 664 -9.38 -17.30 -24.25
CA ASP A 664 -9.13 -18.38 -25.22
C ASP A 664 -7.64 -18.48 -25.58
N LYS A 665 -6.98 -17.32 -25.67
CA LYS A 665 -5.56 -17.22 -25.96
C LYS A 665 -4.94 -15.94 -25.39
N ALA A 666 -3.70 -16.05 -24.91
CA ALA A 666 -2.81 -14.93 -24.66
C ALA A 666 -1.45 -15.21 -25.30
N THR A 667 -0.82 -14.18 -25.88
CA THR A 667 0.52 -14.25 -26.45
C THR A 667 1.39 -13.23 -25.77
N ILE A 668 2.46 -13.66 -25.11
CA ILE A 668 3.49 -12.79 -24.54
C ILE A 668 4.60 -12.63 -25.58
N ASN A 669 4.83 -11.41 -26.05
CA ASN A 669 5.92 -11.02 -26.92
C ASN A 669 7.12 -10.65 -26.06
N LEU A 670 8.12 -11.51 -26.03
CA LEU A 670 9.31 -11.37 -25.18
C LEU A 670 10.36 -10.46 -25.81
N GLU A 671 11.12 -9.74 -25.01
CA GLU A 671 12.23 -8.87 -25.48
C GLU A 671 13.31 -9.62 -26.27
N ASN A 672 13.43 -10.93 -26.08
CA ASN A 672 14.34 -11.79 -26.84
C ASN A 672 13.78 -12.26 -28.20
N GLU A 673 12.74 -11.58 -28.72
CA GLU A 673 12.04 -11.86 -29.99
C GLU A 673 11.27 -13.20 -30.04
N LYS A 674 11.18 -13.93 -28.93
CA LYS A 674 10.36 -15.15 -28.84
C LYS A 674 8.94 -14.82 -28.39
N GLN A 675 8.05 -15.79 -28.56
CA GLN A 675 6.68 -15.71 -28.09
C GLN A 675 6.37 -16.88 -27.16
N PHE A 676 5.68 -16.58 -26.07
CA PHE A 676 5.06 -17.58 -25.22
C PHE A 676 3.55 -17.50 -25.38
N ASN A 677 2.97 -18.58 -25.89
CA ASN A 677 1.54 -18.64 -26.19
C ASN A 677 0.81 -19.45 -25.12
N ILE A 678 -0.24 -18.89 -24.58
CA ILE A 678 -1.13 -19.54 -23.63
C ILE A 678 -2.46 -19.76 -24.36
N THR A 679 -2.96 -21.00 -24.37
CA THR A 679 -4.23 -21.33 -25.03
C THR A 679 -5.11 -22.10 -24.05
N ALA A 680 -6.40 -21.76 -23.97
CA ALA A 680 -7.34 -22.41 -23.07
C ALA A 680 -8.57 -22.91 -23.82
N LYS A 681 -8.53 -24.20 -24.16
CA LYS A 681 -9.64 -24.85 -24.90
C LYS A 681 -10.86 -25.01 -23.98
N ASN A 682 -12.01 -24.57 -24.46
CA ASN A 682 -13.30 -24.58 -23.76
C ASN A 682 -13.40 -23.66 -22.55
N VAL A 683 -12.55 -22.65 -22.38
CA VAL A 683 -12.66 -21.69 -21.30
C VAL A 683 -13.99 -20.94 -21.37
N SER A 684 -14.65 -20.76 -20.23
CA SER A 684 -15.87 -19.97 -20.07
C SER A 684 -16.12 -19.73 -18.57
N ASP A 685 -17.12 -18.93 -18.22
CA ASP A 685 -17.47 -18.68 -16.81
C ASP A 685 -17.90 -19.96 -16.06
N ILE A 686 -18.35 -21.00 -16.78
CA ILE A 686 -18.69 -22.30 -16.22
C ILE A 686 -17.49 -23.23 -16.23
N ASN A 687 -16.77 -23.30 -17.36
CA ASN A 687 -15.59 -24.16 -17.54
C ASN A 687 -14.35 -23.45 -16.97
N LYS A 688 -14.26 -23.37 -15.66
CA LYS A 688 -13.18 -22.71 -14.91
C LYS A 688 -12.15 -23.67 -14.32
N TYR A 689 -12.42 -24.97 -14.35
CA TYR A 689 -11.49 -25.99 -13.84
C TYR A 689 -10.57 -26.50 -14.92
N VAL A 690 -9.33 -26.80 -14.55
CA VAL A 690 -8.30 -27.33 -15.45
C VAL A 690 -8.41 -28.87 -15.49
N GLU A 691 -8.74 -29.42 -16.65
CA GLU A 691 -8.78 -30.86 -16.88
C GLU A 691 -7.37 -31.44 -17.09
N TYR A 692 -6.54 -30.78 -17.91
CA TYR A 692 -5.10 -31.03 -18.09
C TYR A 692 -4.39 -29.83 -18.69
N VAL A 693 -3.05 -29.85 -18.51
CA VAL A 693 -2.13 -28.84 -19.06
C VAL A 693 -1.06 -29.51 -19.89
N TYR A 694 -0.72 -28.91 -21.02
CA TYR A 694 0.44 -29.28 -21.83
C TYR A 694 1.41 -28.11 -21.95
N LEU A 695 2.69 -28.39 -21.77
CA LEU A 695 3.75 -27.45 -22.09
C LEU A 695 4.55 -27.95 -23.28
N ASN A 696 4.53 -27.19 -24.38
CA ASN A 696 5.18 -27.58 -25.65
C ASN A 696 4.76 -28.98 -26.14
N GLY A 697 3.46 -29.30 -26.03
CA GLY A 697 2.89 -30.56 -26.44
C GLY A 697 3.16 -31.77 -25.52
N LYS A 698 3.83 -31.55 -24.39
CA LYS A 698 4.06 -32.57 -23.37
C LYS A 698 3.14 -32.33 -22.17
N ASN A 699 2.56 -33.41 -21.67
CA ASN A 699 1.72 -33.33 -20.47
C ASN A 699 2.50 -32.72 -19.31
N LEU A 700 1.90 -31.74 -18.62
CA LEU A 700 2.43 -31.07 -17.45
C LEU A 700 1.61 -31.51 -16.23
N ASP A 701 2.17 -32.36 -15.41
CA ASP A 701 1.48 -32.90 -14.23
C ASP A 701 1.63 -32.01 -13.00
N ARG A 702 2.71 -31.23 -12.89
CA ARG A 702 2.92 -30.28 -11.79
C ARG A 702 2.04 -29.03 -11.93
N THR A 703 1.73 -28.39 -10.81
CA THR A 703 0.83 -27.21 -10.76
C THR A 703 1.58 -25.88 -10.82
N TYR A 704 2.74 -25.85 -11.45
CA TYR A 704 3.56 -24.64 -11.67
C TYR A 704 4.37 -24.71 -12.95
N ILE A 705 4.81 -23.56 -13.45
CA ILE A 705 5.76 -23.41 -14.55
C ILE A 705 6.96 -22.59 -14.08
N MET A 706 8.08 -22.72 -14.82
CA MET A 706 9.32 -22.02 -14.49
C MET A 706 9.49 -20.77 -15.34
N HIS A 707 10.12 -19.73 -14.79
CA HIS A 707 10.45 -18.51 -15.55
C HIS A 707 11.19 -18.80 -16.85
N GLU A 708 12.19 -19.67 -16.82
CA GLU A 708 12.94 -20.06 -18.00
C GLU A 708 12.08 -20.74 -19.08
N GLU A 709 11.03 -21.45 -18.71
CA GLU A 709 10.09 -22.06 -19.67
C GLU A 709 9.28 -21.00 -20.41
N ILE A 710 8.93 -19.90 -19.73
CA ILE A 710 8.30 -18.73 -20.36
C ILE A 710 9.31 -18.06 -21.30
N MET A 711 10.50 -17.74 -20.82
CA MET A 711 11.52 -16.98 -21.57
C MET A 711 12.12 -17.75 -22.76
N ASN A 712 12.02 -19.08 -22.73
CA ASN A 712 12.37 -19.90 -23.88
C ASN A 712 11.36 -19.84 -25.04
N GLY A 713 10.19 -19.28 -24.79
CA GLY A 713 9.07 -19.29 -25.72
C GLY A 713 8.42 -20.67 -25.83
N GLY A 714 7.30 -20.72 -26.54
CA GLY A 714 6.57 -21.98 -26.73
C GLY A 714 5.09 -21.86 -26.47
N THR A 715 4.46 -22.97 -26.03
CA THR A 715 3.00 -23.00 -25.81
C THR A 715 2.64 -23.70 -24.51
N LEU A 716 1.84 -23.01 -23.70
CA LEU A 716 1.13 -23.58 -22.55
C LEU A 716 -0.33 -23.77 -22.96
N GLU A 717 -0.79 -25.01 -23.01
CA GLU A 717 -2.15 -25.35 -23.44
C GLU A 717 -2.95 -25.90 -22.24
N PHE A 718 -4.05 -25.23 -21.95
CA PHE A 718 -5.05 -25.67 -20.98
C PHE A 718 -6.22 -26.35 -21.70
N LYS A 719 -6.76 -27.39 -21.10
CA LYS A 719 -8.10 -27.88 -21.38
C LYS A 719 -9.00 -27.66 -20.20
N MET A 720 -10.07 -26.91 -20.39
CA MET A 720 -10.99 -26.49 -19.34
C MET A 720 -12.23 -27.38 -19.27
N THR A 721 -12.81 -27.47 -18.08
CA THR A 721 -14.02 -28.25 -17.75
C THR A 721 -14.89 -27.54 -16.72
N ASP A 722 -16.18 -27.93 -16.66
CA ASP A 722 -17.15 -27.40 -15.68
C ASP A 722 -17.14 -28.13 -14.33
N ASN A 723 -16.34 -29.18 -14.17
CA ASN A 723 -16.26 -29.95 -12.93
C ASN A 723 -14.83 -30.01 -12.39
N PRO A 724 -14.66 -29.98 -11.04
CA PRO A 724 -13.36 -30.18 -10.41
C PRO A 724 -12.67 -31.45 -10.98
N ALA A 725 -11.45 -31.27 -11.49
CA ALA A 725 -10.67 -32.35 -12.09
C ALA A 725 -9.56 -32.84 -11.15
N VAL A 726 -8.97 -33.98 -11.49
CA VAL A 726 -7.89 -34.60 -10.68
C VAL A 726 -6.49 -34.14 -11.10
N TRP A 727 -6.37 -33.27 -12.09
CA TRP A 727 -5.09 -32.71 -12.49
C TRP A 727 -4.41 -31.98 -11.32
N GLY A 728 -3.12 -32.25 -11.10
CA GLY A 728 -2.34 -31.61 -10.04
C GLY A 728 -2.71 -32.01 -8.59
N SER A 729 -3.62 -32.98 -8.40
CA SER A 729 -4.09 -33.39 -7.06
C SER A 729 -3.28 -34.53 -6.41
N ARG A 730 -2.25 -35.03 -7.08
CA ARG A 730 -1.43 -36.13 -6.57
C ARG A 730 -0.21 -35.60 -5.86
N GLU A 731 0.24 -36.34 -4.84
CA GLU A 731 1.50 -36.07 -4.15
C GLU A 731 2.67 -35.98 -5.11
N GLY A 732 3.51 -34.94 -4.94
CA GLY A 732 4.66 -34.63 -5.79
C GLY A 732 4.34 -33.81 -7.03
N GLN A 733 3.08 -33.37 -7.22
CA GLN A 733 2.66 -32.46 -8.31
C GLN A 733 2.52 -31.01 -7.81
N GLU A 734 2.51 -30.82 -6.50
CA GLU A 734 2.41 -29.52 -5.84
C GLU A 734 3.71 -28.72 -5.98
N PRO A 735 3.63 -27.35 -5.95
CA PRO A 735 4.81 -26.52 -5.77
C PRO A 735 5.43 -26.77 -4.40
N LYS A 736 6.71 -26.46 -4.25
CA LYS A 736 7.41 -26.62 -2.96
C LYS A 736 8.27 -25.39 -2.70
N THR A 737 7.94 -24.69 -1.64
CA THR A 737 8.87 -23.80 -0.95
C THR A 737 9.14 -24.43 0.42
N GLU A 738 10.39 -24.79 0.67
CA GLU A 738 10.78 -25.56 1.86
C GLU A 738 12.19 -25.18 2.30
N ILE A 739 12.35 -24.89 3.58
CA ILE A 739 13.66 -24.68 4.20
C ILE A 739 14.09 -25.96 4.92
N THR A 740 15.09 -26.66 4.37
CA THR A 740 15.58 -27.95 4.89
C THR A 740 16.98 -27.88 5.50
N GLU A 741 17.71 -26.77 5.28
CA GLU A 741 19.08 -26.58 5.74
C GLU A 741 19.14 -25.51 6.84
N HIS A 742 20.11 -25.61 7.74
CA HIS A 742 20.35 -24.65 8.81
C HIS A 742 19.10 -24.32 9.64
N LEU A 743 18.35 -25.35 10.00
CA LEU A 743 17.11 -25.20 10.78
C LEU A 743 17.37 -24.48 12.10
N ILE A 744 16.40 -23.67 12.52
CA ILE A 744 16.40 -23.05 13.85
C ILE A 744 15.51 -23.83 14.83
N LEU A 745 15.68 -23.55 16.10
CA LEU A 745 14.77 -23.96 17.13
C LEU A 745 13.93 -22.76 17.57
N PRO A 746 12.59 -22.85 17.53
CA PRO A 746 11.72 -21.75 17.96
C PRO A 746 11.98 -21.35 19.42
N SER A 747 11.87 -20.06 19.68
CA SER A 747 12.04 -19.48 21.02
C SER A 747 10.88 -19.90 21.92
N PRO A 748 11.15 -20.36 23.18
CA PRO A 748 10.11 -20.70 24.12
C PRO A 748 9.33 -19.45 24.57
N TYR A 749 8.15 -19.66 25.14
CA TYR A 749 7.28 -18.58 25.60
C TYR A 749 6.72 -18.89 27.00
N ILE A 750 6.20 -17.86 27.64
CA ILE A 750 5.45 -17.98 28.86
C ILE A 750 3.99 -18.26 28.50
N GLU A 751 3.55 -19.48 28.71
CA GLU A 751 2.18 -19.90 28.46
C GLU A 751 1.22 -19.37 29.52
N LYS A 752 1.67 -19.38 30.81
CA LYS A 752 0.93 -18.86 31.94
C LYS A 752 1.88 -18.17 32.92
N GLY A 753 1.42 -17.08 33.47
CA GLY A 753 2.13 -16.30 34.48
C GLY A 753 1.88 -14.81 34.27
N ASP A 754 1.32 -14.16 35.30
CA ASP A 754 1.07 -12.73 35.26
C ASP A 754 2.40 -11.97 35.34
N ILE A 755 2.74 -11.23 34.28
CA ILE A 755 3.96 -10.40 34.25
C ILE A 755 3.90 -9.31 35.32
N THR A 756 2.72 -8.76 35.58
CA THR A 756 2.43 -7.88 36.73
C THR A 756 1.57 -8.65 37.71
N PHE A 757 2.04 -8.87 38.94
CA PHE A 757 1.37 -9.76 39.87
C PHE A 757 1.32 -9.25 41.31
N ARG A 758 0.35 -9.73 42.09
CA ARG A 758 0.21 -9.53 43.53
C ARG A 758 0.47 -10.81 44.27
N GLY A 759 1.32 -10.73 45.35
CA GLY A 759 1.65 -11.91 46.14
C GLY A 759 2.65 -12.82 45.43
N GLU A 760 2.16 -13.80 44.72
CA GLU A 760 2.97 -14.73 43.90
C GLU A 760 2.27 -15.02 42.56
N THR A 761 3.05 -15.33 41.52
CA THR A 761 2.56 -15.81 40.22
C THR A 761 3.18 -17.17 39.89
N GLU A 762 2.39 -18.08 39.32
CA GLU A 762 2.86 -19.37 38.84
C GLU A 762 3.21 -19.26 37.35
N VAL A 763 4.47 -19.60 37.02
CA VAL A 763 5.00 -19.50 35.67
C VAL A 763 5.00 -20.88 35.01
N VAL A 764 4.33 -20.97 33.86
CA VAL A 764 4.34 -22.14 32.97
C VAL A 764 5.05 -21.74 31.69
N LEU A 765 6.08 -22.53 31.31
CA LEU A 765 6.83 -22.30 30.06
C LEU A 765 6.42 -23.35 29.03
N ASN A 766 6.37 -22.95 27.76
CA ASN A 766 6.08 -23.84 26.65
C ASN A 766 6.91 -23.47 25.41
N THR A 767 6.89 -24.32 24.40
CA THR A 767 7.53 -24.16 23.09
C THR A 767 6.70 -24.86 22.02
N SER A 768 6.70 -24.33 20.80
CA SER A 768 6.02 -24.94 19.66
C SER A 768 6.73 -26.17 19.10
N GLU A 769 7.97 -26.45 19.55
CA GLU A 769 8.76 -27.59 19.05
C GLU A 769 8.67 -28.78 20.00
N GLN A 770 8.15 -29.91 19.48
CA GLN A 770 8.06 -31.16 20.23
C GLN A 770 9.45 -31.67 20.62
N ASP A 771 9.55 -32.27 21.83
CA ASP A 771 10.79 -32.86 22.38
C ASP A 771 11.91 -31.83 22.64
N ALA A 772 11.69 -30.52 22.46
CA ALA A 772 12.67 -29.55 22.89
C ALA A 772 12.67 -29.38 24.42
N LYS A 773 13.86 -29.29 25.00
CA LYS A 773 14.03 -28.99 26.41
C LYS A 773 14.08 -27.51 26.62
N ILE A 774 13.26 -26.98 27.54
CA ILE A 774 13.32 -25.60 27.94
C ILE A 774 14.27 -25.45 29.12
N TYR A 775 15.17 -24.50 29.06
CA TYR A 775 16.06 -24.07 30.13
C TYR A 775 15.64 -22.70 30.64
N TYR A 776 15.64 -22.52 31.94
CA TYR A 776 15.33 -21.19 32.52
C TYR A 776 16.24 -20.85 33.70
N ALA A 777 16.39 -19.59 33.99
CA ALA A 777 17.07 -19.04 35.15
C ALA A 777 16.26 -17.85 35.69
N VAL A 778 16.21 -17.72 37.00
CA VAL A 778 15.58 -16.58 37.70
C VAL A 778 16.70 -15.65 38.15
N ASN A 779 16.66 -14.40 37.70
CA ASN A 779 17.71 -13.39 37.94
C ASN A 779 19.10 -13.88 37.46
N ASP A 780 20.08 -13.95 38.31
CA ASP A 780 21.45 -14.35 38.04
C ASP A 780 21.75 -15.79 38.46
N GLU A 781 20.70 -16.63 38.65
CA GLU A 781 20.89 -18.06 38.91
C GLU A 781 21.43 -18.77 37.66
N GLU A 782 21.98 -19.97 37.85
CA GLU A 782 22.36 -20.88 36.75
C GLU A 782 21.12 -21.43 36.05
N PHE A 783 21.23 -21.66 34.74
CA PHE A 783 20.16 -22.28 33.94
C PHE A 783 19.86 -23.72 34.42
N LYS A 784 18.59 -23.98 34.57
CA LYS A 784 18.06 -25.31 34.93
C LYS A 784 17.00 -25.76 33.93
N ILE A 785 16.87 -27.08 33.75
CA ILE A 785 15.86 -27.65 32.87
C ILE A 785 14.47 -27.43 33.48
N TYR A 786 13.56 -26.88 32.72
CA TYR A 786 12.15 -26.75 33.09
C TYR A 786 11.49 -28.15 33.09
N LYS A 787 10.82 -28.51 34.17
CA LYS A 787 10.13 -29.81 34.33
C LYS A 787 8.70 -29.65 34.84
N GLU A 788 8.45 -28.59 35.60
CA GLU A 788 7.17 -28.31 36.26
C GLU A 788 7.03 -26.79 36.49
N PRO A 789 5.81 -26.26 36.61
CA PRO A 789 5.58 -24.89 36.94
C PRO A 789 6.35 -24.42 38.19
N PHE A 790 6.81 -23.18 38.18
CA PHE A 790 7.52 -22.57 39.32
C PHE A 790 6.88 -21.24 39.70
N LYS A 791 7.16 -20.79 40.95
CA LYS A 791 6.56 -19.59 41.50
C LYS A 791 7.57 -18.44 41.55
N ILE A 792 7.08 -17.23 41.26
CA ILE A 792 7.77 -15.97 41.48
C ILE A 792 6.98 -15.19 42.53
N SER A 793 7.64 -14.76 43.61
CA SER A 793 7.03 -14.01 44.71
C SER A 793 7.63 -12.62 44.91
N GLU A 794 8.72 -12.31 44.24
CA GLU A 794 9.40 -11.00 44.26
C GLU A 794 9.70 -10.59 42.79
N GLU A 795 9.96 -9.29 42.58
CA GLU A 795 10.41 -8.84 41.27
C GLU A 795 11.58 -9.67 40.76
N ALA A 796 11.51 -10.12 39.55
CA ALA A 796 12.49 -11.02 38.94
C ALA A 796 12.63 -10.83 37.43
N LYS A 797 13.77 -11.28 36.91
CA LYS A 797 13.98 -11.46 35.48
C LYS A 797 14.08 -12.96 35.19
N VAL A 798 13.19 -13.50 34.39
CA VAL A 798 13.24 -14.88 33.93
C VAL A 798 13.94 -14.91 32.58
N LYS A 799 15.08 -15.61 32.54
CA LYS A 799 15.81 -15.89 31.29
C LYS A 799 15.43 -17.30 30.85
N LEU A 800 15.15 -17.50 29.56
CA LEU A 800 14.74 -18.79 29.03
C LEU A 800 15.22 -19.01 27.60
N TYR A 801 15.51 -20.27 27.25
CA TYR A 801 15.80 -20.74 25.92
C TYR A 801 15.40 -22.20 25.76
N SER A 802 15.22 -22.66 24.51
CA SER A 802 14.99 -24.05 24.17
C SER A 802 16.24 -24.71 23.57
N GLU A 803 16.37 -26.04 23.73
CA GLU A 803 17.46 -26.86 23.19
C GLU A 803 16.95 -28.21 22.71
N LYS A 804 17.37 -28.63 21.52
CA LYS A 804 17.07 -29.94 20.91
C LYS A 804 18.26 -30.41 20.08
N GLY A 805 18.96 -31.44 20.52
CA GLY A 805 20.22 -31.86 19.89
C GLY A 805 21.27 -30.74 19.92
N ASP A 806 21.78 -30.37 18.78
CA ASP A 806 22.76 -29.26 18.63
C ASP A 806 22.12 -27.90 18.41
N LEU A 807 20.78 -27.86 18.29
CA LEU A 807 20.03 -26.59 18.06
C LEU A 807 19.71 -25.93 19.41
N LYS A 808 19.84 -24.60 19.42
CA LYS A 808 19.54 -23.79 20.58
C LYS A 808 18.88 -22.48 20.11
N SER A 809 17.78 -22.08 20.76
CA SER A 809 17.13 -20.80 20.51
C SER A 809 17.92 -19.64 21.13
N PRO A 810 17.65 -18.39 20.73
CA PRO A 810 18.09 -17.21 21.47
C PRO A 810 17.65 -17.26 22.93
N VAL A 811 18.42 -16.60 23.80
CA VAL A 811 18.04 -16.42 25.20
C VAL A 811 17.11 -15.23 25.31
N LEU A 812 15.88 -15.47 25.71
CA LEU A 812 14.90 -14.42 26.02
C LEU A 812 14.98 -14.04 27.48
N THR A 813 14.69 -12.76 27.78
CA THR A 813 14.63 -12.24 29.15
C THR A 813 13.30 -11.55 29.36
N THR A 814 12.52 -12.01 30.34
CA THR A 814 11.22 -11.44 30.69
C THR A 814 11.25 -10.88 32.10
N PRO A 815 11.02 -9.58 32.29
CA PRO A 815 10.86 -9.01 33.63
C PRO A 815 9.48 -9.34 34.20
N PHE A 816 9.42 -9.65 35.49
CA PHE A 816 8.20 -9.79 36.29
C PHE A 816 8.14 -8.67 37.32
N TYR A 817 7.03 -7.95 37.38
CA TYR A 817 6.81 -6.80 38.22
C TYR A 817 5.84 -7.12 39.37
N LYS A 818 6.25 -6.89 40.59
CA LYS A 818 5.40 -7.12 41.76
C LYS A 818 4.66 -5.85 42.15
N ILE A 819 3.34 -5.89 42.04
CA ILE A 819 2.47 -4.84 42.52
C ILE A 819 2.27 -5.03 44.03
N ASP A 820 2.31 -3.95 44.82
CA ASP A 820 1.93 -4.01 46.27
C ASP A 820 0.56 -4.70 46.40
N PRO A 821 0.45 -5.85 47.09
CA PRO A 821 -0.80 -6.61 47.19
C PRO A 821 -1.94 -5.79 47.82
N ASN A 822 -1.60 -4.73 48.55
CA ASN A 822 -2.59 -3.84 49.15
C ASN A 822 -3.01 -2.69 48.22
N LEU A 823 -2.29 -2.46 47.12
CA LEU A 823 -2.59 -1.43 46.14
C LEU A 823 -3.66 -1.94 45.19
N SER A 824 -4.71 -1.18 45.00
CA SER A 824 -5.71 -1.47 43.98
C SER A 824 -6.20 -0.20 43.30
N ILE A 825 -6.70 -0.33 42.08
CA ILE A 825 -7.23 0.78 41.31
C ILE A 825 -8.66 0.50 40.88
N THR A 826 -9.48 1.53 40.89
CA THR A 826 -10.80 1.54 40.31
C THR A 826 -10.85 2.58 39.20
N LEU A 827 -11.12 2.15 38.00
CA LEU A 827 -11.35 3.00 36.84
C LEU A 827 -12.85 3.26 36.71
N GLU A 828 -13.27 4.53 36.77
CA GLU A 828 -14.64 4.95 36.52
C GLU A 828 -14.86 5.27 35.04
N SER A 829 -13.79 5.28 34.26
CA SER A 829 -13.74 5.50 32.81
C SER A 829 -13.37 4.22 32.09
N GLU A 830 -13.95 3.98 30.92
CA GLU A 830 -13.60 2.84 30.06
C GLU A 830 -12.45 3.23 29.10
N PHE A 831 -11.41 2.41 29.05
CA PHE A 831 -10.35 2.53 28.08
C PHE A 831 -10.68 1.73 26.81
N ALA A 832 -10.07 2.08 25.68
CA ALA A 832 -10.25 1.34 24.45
C ALA A 832 -9.46 0.01 24.48
N ASN A 833 -10.06 -1.09 23.99
CA ASN A 833 -9.46 -2.43 24.03
C ASN A 833 -8.07 -2.48 23.40
N GLN A 834 -7.88 -1.85 22.23
CA GLN A 834 -6.59 -1.80 21.55
C GLN A 834 -5.51 -1.02 22.32
N TYR A 835 -5.89 -0.27 23.34
CA TYR A 835 -4.99 0.52 24.20
C TYR A 835 -5.22 0.20 25.67
N SER A 836 -5.22 -1.08 26.01
CA SER A 836 -5.48 -1.54 27.37
C SER A 836 -4.26 -1.46 28.30
N ALA A 837 -3.05 -1.37 27.76
CA ALA A 837 -1.75 -1.42 28.49
C ALA A 837 -1.60 -2.66 29.37
N GLY A 838 -2.37 -3.73 29.16
CA GLY A 838 -2.38 -4.93 30.01
C GLY A 838 -3.55 -4.98 31.00
N GLY A 839 -4.48 -4.02 30.96
CA GLY A 839 -5.74 -4.09 31.70
C GLY A 839 -5.87 -3.10 32.86
N ASN A 840 -6.76 -3.42 33.78
CA ASN A 840 -7.17 -2.46 34.83
C ASN A 840 -6.04 -1.97 35.73
N ASP A 841 -5.05 -2.81 36.00
CA ASP A 841 -3.92 -2.46 36.89
C ASP A 841 -2.78 -1.71 36.18
N ALA A 842 -2.84 -1.52 34.89
CA ALA A 842 -1.79 -0.91 34.08
C ALA A 842 -1.33 0.46 34.58
N LEU A 843 -2.20 1.23 35.22
CA LEU A 843 -1.84 2.55 35.76
C LEU A 843 -1.15 2.51 37.14
N ILE A 844 -0.92 1.31 37.68
CA ILE A 844 -0.26 1.12 38.98
C ILE A 844 0.73 -0.07 38.98
N ASP A 845 1.13 -0.54 37.83
CA ASP A 845 2.01 -1.70 37.68
C ASP A 845 3.51 -1.36 37.68
N GLY A 846 3.84 -0.06 37.73
CA GLY A 846 5.21 0.45 37.77
C GLY A 846 5.88 0.49 36.39
N ILE A 847 5.18 0.16 35.33
CA ILE A 847 5.72 0.09 33.97
C ILE A 847 5.57 1.45 33.26
N ARG A 848 6.68 1.96 32.74
CA ARG A 848 6.72 3.20 31.99
C ARG A 848 6.74 2.93 30.50
N SER A 849 5.95 3.70 29.78
CA SER A 849 5.84 3.62 28.33
C SER A 849 6.89 4.46 27.60
N THR A 850 7.13 4.09 26.34
CA THR A 850 7.95 4.88 25.40
C THR A 850 7.11 5.95 24.70
N LYS A 851 7.73 6.75 23.83
CA LYS A 851 7.00 7.70 22.99
C LYS A 851 6.13 7.03 21.92
N ASN A 852 6.35 5.77 21.61
CA ASN A 852 5.54 5.02 20.65
C ASN A 852 4.29 4.44 21.34
N TYR A 853 3.13 5.06 21.10
CA TYR A 853 1.87 4.62 21.71
C TYR A 853 1.34 3.27 21.18
N ARG A 854 1.89 2.82 20.06
CA ARG A 854 1.45 1.59 19.35
C ARG A 854 2.04 0.32 19.97
N THR A 855 2.99 0.44 20.91
CA THR A 855 3.70 -0.71 21.53
C THR A 855 2.95 -1.35 22.70
N GLY A 856 1.68 -1.04 22.89
CA GLY A 856 0.80 -1.72 23.84
C GLY A 856 0.99 -1.34 25.33
N SER A 857 1.82 -0.35 25.66
CA SER A 857 2.09 0.05 27.04
C SER A 857 1.38 1.34 27.49
N TRP A 858 0.56 1.93 26.64
CA TRP A 858 -0.29 3.07 26.95
C TRP A 858 -1.74 2.67 27.13
N GLN A 859 -2.40 3.17 28.16
CA GLN A 859 -3.85 3.06 28.30
C GLN A 859 -4.53 4.28 27.68
N GLY A 860 -5.41 4.05 26.70
CA GLY A 860 -6.02 5.09 25.85
C GLY A 860 -7.51 5.29 26.11
N TYR A 861 -7.92 6.56 26.19
CA TYR A 861 -9.30 7.00 26.46
C TYR A 861 -9.79 7.91 25.34
N HIS A 862 -10.78 7.46 24.55
CA HIS A 862 -11.33 8.23 23.44
C HIS A 862 -12.53 9.06 23.88
N ASP A 863 -12.46 10.35 23.65
CA ASP A 863 -13.51 11.34 24.01
C ASP A 863 -14.08 11.15 25.43
N THR A 864 -13.25 10.71 26.35
CA THR A 864 -13.64 10.37 27.72
C THR A 864 -12.62 10.94 28.71
N ASP A 865 -13.09 11.49 29.83
CA ASP A 865 -12.23 11.90 30.93
C ASP A 865 -11.61 10.67 31.60
N LEU A 866 -10.34 10.73 31.99
CA LEU A 866 -9.79 9.73 32.89
C LEU A 866 -10.25 10.01 34.32
N VAL A 867 -10.88 9.01 34.96
CA VAL A 867 -11.24 9.04 36.37
C VAL A 867 -10.76 7.75 37.04
N ALA A 868 -9.67 7.84 37.76
CA ALA A 868 -9.00 6.69 38.39
C ALA A 868 -8.86 6.93 39.92
N THR A 869 -9.25 5.95 40.74
CA THR A 869 -9.10 5.95 42.19
C THR A 869 -8.19 4.83 42.61
N VAL A 870 -7.06 5.17 43.22
CA VAL A 870 -6.08 4.24 43.79
C VAL A 870 -6.34 4.11 45.29
N ASP A 871 -6.57 2.86 45.77
CA ASP A 871 -6.63 2.50 47.18
C ASP A 871 -5.24 1.99 47.63
N LEU A 872 -4.64 2.63 48.61
CA LEU A 872 -3.33 2.28 49.19
C LEU A 872 -3.40 1.12 50.18
N GLY A 873 -4.60 0.52 50.38
CA GLY A 873 -4.86 -0.55 51.34
C GLY A 873 -4.97 -0.09 52.81
N SER A 874 -4.11 0.83 53.22
CA SER A 874 -4.11 1.44 54.52
C SER A 874 -3.79 2.93 54.41
N GLN A 875 -4.01 3.68 55.48
CA GLN A 875 -3.53 5.06 55.55
C GLN A 875 -1.98 5.06 55.55
N LYS A 876 -1.42 5.77 54.56
CA LYS A 876 0.03 5.93 54.38
C LYS A 876 0.36 7.43 54.26
N GLU A 877 1.51 7.82 54.79
CA GLU A 877 2.06 9.16 54.54
C GLU A 877 2.55 9.20 53.09
N ILE A 878 1.98 10.07 52.27
CA ILE A 878 2.38 10.31 50.90
C ILE A 878 2.86 11.74 50.73
N SER A 879 3.85 11.95 49.88
CA SER A 879 4.47 13.26 49.64
C SER A 879 4.32 13.74 48.19
N THR A 880 4.17 12.81 47.26
CA THR A 880 4.05 13.09 45.82
C THR A 880 3.13 12.12 45.13
N VAL A 881 2.37 12.66 44.17
CA VAL A 881 1.65 11.86 43.18
C VAL A 881 2.03 12.37 41.79
N SER A 882 2.37 11.51 40.89
CA SER A 882 2.67 11.90 39.51
C SER A 882 1.97 11.00 38.49
N VAL A 883 1.58 11.58 37.35
CA VAL A 883 0.91 10.90 36.23
C VAL A 883 1.58 11.33 34.95
N ASN A 884 1.87 10.36 34.06
CA ASN A 884 2.42 10.67 32.76
C ASN A 884 1.32 10.65 31.68
N PHE A 885 1.38 11.60 30.79
CA PHE A 885 0.54 11.72 29.61
C PHE A 885 1.38 11.85 28.35
N LEU A 886 0.94 11.20 27.28
CA LEU A 886 1.52 11.33 25.95
C LEU A 886 0.82 12.45 25.18
N GLN A 887 1.56 13.19 24.37
CA GLN A 887 1.07 14.04 23.29
C GLN A 887 1.64 13.58 21.97
N ASP A 888 0.75 13.28 21.03
CA ASP A 888 1.01 13.09 19.60
C ASP A 888 -0.19 13.67 18.84
N GLN A 889 -0.13 14.98 18.56
CA GLN A 889 -1.29 15.67 17.97
C GLN A 889 -1.63 15.14 16.58
N GLY A 890 -0.64 14.69 15.81
CA GLY A 890 -0.88 14.06 14.51
C GLY A 890 -1.69 12.76 14.59
N ALA A 891 -1.60 12.05 15.72
CA ALA A 891 -2.37 10.84 16.02
C ALA A 891 -3.61 11.14 16.91
N TRP A 892 -4.06 12.38 16.97
CA TRP A 892 -5.22 12.84 17.75
C TRP A 892 -5.07 12.68 19.27
N ILE A 893 -3.85 12.45 19.76
CA ILE A 893 -3.50 12.28 21.17
C ILE A 893 -3.10 13.63 21.75
N PHE A 894 -3.90 14.11 22.70
CA PHE A 894 -3.71 15.41 23.34
C PHE A 894 -3.51 15.28 24.83
N TYR A 895 -2.77 16.20 25.41
CA TYR A 895 -2.76 16.32 26.87
C TYR A 895 -4.17 16.62 27.39
N PRO A 896 -4.50 16.16 28.62
CA PRO A 896 -5.72 16.63 29.27
C PRO A 896 -5.67 18.14 29.48
N THR A 897 -6.83 18.82 29.40
CA THR A 897 -6.92 20.27 29.63
C THR A 897 -6.71 20.63 31.09
N GLU A 898 -7.01 19.70 31.98
CA GLU A 898 -6.90 19.86 33.41
C GLU A 898 -6.65 18.50 34.08
N VAL A 899 -5.75 18.46 35.05
CA VAL A 899 -5.52 17.28 35.91
C VAL A 899 -5.74 17.67 37.36
N GLN A 900 -6.63 16.96 38.05
CA GLN A 900 -6.94 17.14 39.48
C GLN A 900 -6.42 15.94 40.26
N CYS A 901 -5.79 16.21 41.39
CA CYS A 901 -5.46 15.21 42.38
C CYS A 901 -6.31 15.44 43.64
N LEU A 902 -7.06 14.42 44.03
CA LEU A 902 -7.89 14.43 45.25
C LEU A 902 -7.43 13.30 46.16
N VAL A 903 -7.51 13.52 47.44
CA VAL A 903 -7.13 12.53 48.48
C VAL A 903 -8.23 12.32 49.47
N SER A 904 -8.30 11.10 50.06
CA SER A 904 -9.30 10.75 51.05
C SER A 904 -8.75 9.74 52.06
N LYS A 905 -9.29 9.80 53.29
CA LYS A 905 -9.00 8.81 54.34
C LYS A 905 -10.00 7.67 54.41
N ASP A 906 -11.21 7.91 53.91
CA ASP A 906 -12.37 7.02 54.06
C ASP A 906 -12.98 6.53 52.70
N GLY A 907 -12.48 7.04 51.57
CA GLY A 907 -13.01 6.76 50.26
C GLY A 907 -14.36 7.41 49.90
N LYS A 908 -14.87 8.26 50.78
CA LYS A 908 -16.15 8.97 50.64
C LYS A 908 -15.98 10.48 50.56
N ASN A 909 -15.16 11.00 51.46
CA ASN A 909 -14.91 12.42 51.57
C ASN A 909 -13.54 12.75 50.93
N TYR A 910 -13.60 13.31 49.73
CA TYR A 910 -12.39 13.66 48.97
C TYR A 910 -12.09 15.15 49.14
N THR A 911 -10.82 15.46 49.37
CA THR A 911 -10.27 16.81 49.39
C THR A 911 -9.42 17.03 48.16
N ALA A 912 -9.80 17.99 47.33
CA ALA A 912 -8.96 18.39 46.19
C ALA A 912 -7.71 19.10 46.73
N LEU A 913 -6.54 18.62 46.33
CA LEU A 913 -5.25 19.23 46.73
C LEU A 913 -4.89 20.39 45.85
N THR A 914 -4.82 20.11 44.56
CA THR A 914 -4.48 21.11 43.54
C THR A 914 -4.99 20.65 42.19
N THR A 915 -5.17 21.62 41.34
CA THR A 915 -5.56 21.41 39.93
C THR A 915 -4.47 22.01 39.06
N GLN A 916 -3.98 21.25 38.11
CA GLN A 916 -3.05 21.74 37.09
C GLN A 916 -3.79 21.87 35.76
N LYS A 917 -3.74 23.07 35.17
CA LYS A 917 -4.30 23.34 33.85
C LYS A 917 -3.19 23.25 32.82
N ILE A 918 -3.53 22.66 31.68
CA ILE A 918 -2.64 22.47 30.54
C ILE A 918 -3.30 23.11 29.33
N ASP A 919 -2.57 23.90 28.57
CA ASP A 919 -3.05 24.44 27.29
C ASP A 919 -2.93 23.35 26.21
N ALA A 920 -3.86 22.42 26.26
CA ALA A 920 -3.87 21.25 25.38
C ALA A 920 -4.25 21.61 23.93
N SER A 921 -4.96 22.72 23.71
CA SER A 921 -5.37 23.18 22.38
C SER A 921 -4.25 23.87 21.60
N LYS A 922 -3.12 24.16 22.25
CA LYS A 922 -1.98 24.78 21.58
C LYS A 922 -1.34 23.81 20.60
N GLN A 923 -1.16 24.28 19.37
CA GLN A 923 -0.45 23.50 18.34
C GLN A 923 1.01 23.27 18.78
N ASN A 924 1.38 21.99 18.85
CA ASN A 924 2.74 21.52 19.12
C ASN A 924 2.95 20.18 18.41
N CYS A 925 3.73 20.18 17.35
CA CYS A 925 4.00 18.98 16.55
C CYS A 925 5.03 18.03 17.19
N GLU A 926 5.58 18.37 18.38
CA GLU A 926 6.55 17.51 19.05
C GLU A 926 5.87 16.34 19.75
N LEU A 927 6.37 15.15 19.52
CA LEU A 927 5.99 13.94 20.25
C LEU A 927 6.62 13.98 21.64
N GLU A 928 5.79 14.11 22.67
CA GLU A 928 6.27 14.43 24.02
C GLU A 928 5.52 13.68 25.13
N ILE A 929 6.26 13.17 26.12
CA ILE A 929 5.69 12.64 27.37
C ILE A 929 5.79 13.72 28.45
N LYS A 930 4.67 14.06 29.07
CA LYS A 930 4.58 15.04 30.16
C LYS A 930 4.20 14.38 31.46
N THR A 931 5.07 14.55 32.47
CA THR A 931 4.75 14.19 33.84
C THR A 931 4.05 15.35 34.54
N VAL A 932 2.85 15.10 35.05
CA VAL A 932 2.09 16.00 35.89
C VAL A 932 2.32 15.57 37.34
N GLU A 933 3.04 16.39 38.14
CA GLU A 933 3.43 16.07 39.53
C GLU A 933 2.66 16.94 40.51
N PHE A 934 2.13 16.30 41.56
CA PHE A 934 1.47 16.95 42.68
C PHE A 934 2.28 16.74 43.95
N LYS A 935 2.68 17.84 44.57
CA LYS A 935 3.28 17.84 45.91
C LYS A 935 2.18 17.84 46.95
N ILE A 936 2.18 16.85 47.82
CA ILE A 936 1.15 16.63 48.82
C ILE A 936 1.68 17.02 50.19
N PRO A 937 0.92 17.73 51.02
CA PRO A 937 1.28 17.92 52.42
C PRO A 937 1.44 16.56 53.09
N LYS A 938 2.55 16.35 53.80
CA LYS A 938 2.83 15.13 54.51
C LYS A 938 1.72 14.82 55.50
N THR A 939 0.79 13.99 55.12
CA THR A 939 -0.38 13.56 55.85
C THR A 939 -0.75 12.17 55.41
N GLU A 940 -1.33 11.37 56.31
CA GLU A 940 -1.77 10.04 55.96
C GLU A 940 -3.09 10.06 55.16
N TYR A 941 -3.09 9.39 54.02
CA TYR A 941 -4.27 9.15 53.20
C TYR A 941 -4.36 7.66 52.84
N LYS A 942 -5.58 7.19 52.54
CA LYS A 942 -5.80 5.83 52.04
C LYS A 942 -6.15 5.83 50.57
N TYR A 943 -6.79 6.88 50.05
CA TYR A 943 -7.24 6.94 48.64
C TYR A 943 -6.65 8.15 47.96
N VAL A 944 -6.21 7.94 46.73
CA VAL A 944 -5.79 8.97 45.77
C VAL A 944 -6.67 8.88 44.54
N LYS A 945 -7.35 9.96 44.16
CA LYS A 945 -8.16 10.04 42.97
C LYS A 945 -7.59 11.02 41.96
N ILE A 946 -7.39 10.58 40.75
CA ILE A 946 -6.95 11.39 39.61
C ILE A 946 -8.14 11.60 38.68
N ILE A 947 -8.35 12.84 38.28
CA ILE A 947 -9.31 13.23 37.28
C ILE A 947 -8.55 14.02 36.20
N ALA A 948 -8.48 13.51 34.98
CA ALA A 948 -7.89 14.20 33.85
C ALA A 948 -8.97 14.51 32.81
N LYS A 949 -9.18 15.80 32.53
CA LYS A 949 -10.23 16.28 31.64
C LYS A 949 -9.79 16.24 30.19
N LYS A 950 -10.55 15.56 29.34
CA LYS A 950 -10.33 15.53 27.91
C LYS A 950 -10.36 16.92 27.27
N LEU A 951 -9.69 17.07 26.15
CA LEU A 951 -9.88 18.22 25.26
C LEU A 951 -11.25 18.17 24.59
N GLY A 952 -11.67 16.98 24.14
CA GLY A 952 -12.94 16.74 23.46
C GLY A 952 -12.80 17.00 21.96
N GLU A 953 -13.52 18.01 21.46
CA GLU A 953 -13.44 18.44 20.07
C GLU A 953 -12.03 18.93 19.72
N LEU A 954 -11.54 18.51 18.54
CA LEU A 954 -10.22 18.92 18.08
C LEU A 954 -10.18 20.43 17.74
N PRO A 955 -9.04 21.11 17.89
CA PRO A 955 -8.91 22.53 17.54
C PRO A 955 -9.10 22.79 16.03
N GLU A 956 -9.59 23.98 15.66
CA GLU A 956 -9.81 24.39 14.26
C GLU A 956 -8.57 24.25 13.35
N TRP A 957 -7.38 24.30 13.90
CA TRP A 957 -6.14 24.12 13.15
C TRP A 957 -5.80 22.64 12.87
N HIS A 958 -6.49 21.71 13.51
CA HIS A 958 -6.21 20.28 13.37
C HIS A 958 -6.96 19.68 12.17
N LEU A 959 -6.32 18.78 11.43
CA LEU A 959 -6.88 18.16 10.22
C LEU A 959 -8.19 17.41 10.49
N GLY A 960 -8.37 16.85 11.68
CA GLY A 960 -9.60 16.15 12.08
C GLY A 960 -10.76 17.06 12.51
N TYR A 961 -10.57 18.38 12.63
CA TYR A 961 -11.63 19.31 13.05
C TYR A 961 -12.84 19.32 12.08
N PRO A 962 -12.65 19.39 10.76
CA PRO A 962 -13.77 19.37 9.80
C PRO A 962 -14.56 18.05 9.81
N MET A 963 -13.98 16.99 10.36
CA MET A 963 -14.57 15.64 10.43
C MET A 963 -15.26 15.38 11.79
N ASP A 964 -15.51 16.41 12.60
CA ASP A 964 -16.01 16.29 13.98
C ASP A 964 -15.13 15.38 14.88
N GLY A 965 -13.82 15.41 14.63
CA GLY A 965 -12.84 14.57 15.32
C GLY A 965 -12.77 14.82 16.82
N ARG A 966 -12.53 13.76 17.58
CA ARG A 966 -12.44 13.77 19.06
C ARG A 966 -11.07 13.36 19.54
N SER A 967 -10.62 13.98 20.62
CA SER A 967 -9.28 13.75 21.16
C SER A 967 -9.20 12.46 21.98
N TRP A 968 -7.99 11.92 22.03
CA TRP A 968 -7.56 10.86 22.94
C TRP A 968 -6.79 11.42 24.13
N ILE A 969 -6.93 10.77 25.30
CA ILE A 969 -5.98 10.86 26.41
C ILE A 969 -5.23 9.54 26.50
N PHE A 970 -3.89 9.60 26.54
CA PHE A 970 -3.02 8.44 26.77
C PHE A 970 -2.26 8.61 28.09
N VAL A 971 -2.33 7.59 28.93
CA VAL A 971 -1.72 7.56 30.27
C VAL A 971 -1.03 6.22 30.50
N ASP A 972 0.14 6.22 31.16
CA ASP A 972 0.89 4.98 31.45
C ASP A 972 0.90 4.58 32.93
N GLU A 973 1.12 5.55 33.85
CA GLU A 973 1.38 5.20 35.25
C GLU A 973 0.95 6.33 36.21
N ILE A 974 0.34 5.96 37.31
CA ILE A 974 0.06 6.81 38.48
C ILE A 974 1.04 6.44 39.62
N SER A 975 2.13 7.15 39.74
CA SER A 975 3.12 6.92 40.81
C SER A 975 2.77 7.67 42.08
N ILE A 976 2.77 6.97 43.20
CA ILE A 976 2.46 7.52 44.53
C ILE A 976 3.67 7.27 45.45
N ARG A 977 4.25 8.33 46.01
CA ARG A 977 5.44 8.25 46.86
C ARG A 977 5.22 8.95 48.22
#